data_6cad73b6a58bdbf267c4dabadc20c544
#
_entry.id   6cad73b6a58bdbf267c4dabadc20c544
#
_cell.length_a   1.000
_cell.length_b   1.000
_cell.length_c   1.000
_cell.angle_alpha   90.00
_cell.angle_beta   90.00
_cell.angle_gamma   90.00
#
_symmetry.space_group_name_H-M   'P 1'
#
loop_
_entity.id
_entity.type
_entity.pdbx_description
1 polymer ?
#
loop_
_entity_poly.entity_id
_entity_poly.type
_entity_poly.pdbx_seq_one_letter_code
_entity_poly.pdbx_strand_id
1 'polypeptide(L)'
;MTKAEFKKLVENGPVILDGATGTNLQKAGMPVGVCPEQWILENPDIMIKLQEDYVAAGTDILYAPTFTANRIKLEEYGLADRLEEMNRELIALSQKAAQGKALVAADMTMTGQQLYPIGDLMFEDLVDVYKEQAEVVADAGADLFVVETMMSLQECRAAVIAIREVCDLPIMVSLTYNPDGRTLYGTDPATATVVLQSLGADAIGINCSTGPEDMIEPVEKMAEYATIPILAKPNAGLPELENGVTVYKTGPEEFASWGKKLVEAGASIIGGCCGTTPEHIRALKEAVKDMPVHKPLTQKRRILTSERKLVEITLDGNFMVIGERINPTGKKKLQAELREGSLNMVRQMALDQEENGAAILDVNMGMNGIDEKEMMINTIYEVTSTVDCPLCIDSSHVDIIEAALRIYPGRALINSISMEKEKMDKLLPIAEKYGAMFILLPLSDAGLPNDSEEKHAIIRTVMEQAIKIGMSKEDIIVDGLVATIGANPRAAVECYETFSYCKNELELPTACGLSNISFGLPERTYVNTAFLTMAIAHGLTMAIANPSQELLMNAAFASDLLLAREESDIRYIERMNMLAEKYAGQERVLVPVKKAAADDQAKPGSQEGRSAIFEAVLKGNKGGILEEVKKALADGEKPDEIINHHLIPAINEVGVLFDKQKYFLPQLISSANTMKMAIEYVEPMLERNDAEQKATIVVATVEGDIHDIGKNLVVLMLKNYGYNVIDLGKDVPASLIVETALKEHAKVIGLSALMTTTMMRMKDVVELAKEKGCDSKIVIGGAAINESFADEIGADGYSKDAADCVKLVDRLLEE
;
A
#
# COMPACT_ATOMS: atom_id res chain seq x y z
N MET A 1 -16.95 -24.58 -5.58
CA MET A 1 -15.59 -25.08 -5.94
C MET A 1 -14.70 -25.07 -4.71
N THR A 2 -13.80 -26.07 -4.54
CA THR A 2 -12.76 -26.07 -3.50
C THR A 2 -11.45 -25.47 -4.01
N LYS A 3 -10.58 -25.01 -3.10
CA LYS A 3 -9.21 -24.52 -3.46
C LYS A 3 -8.40 -25.60 -4.21
N ALA A 4 -8.54 -26.86 -3.82
CA ALA A 4 -7.84 -27.97 -4.48
C ALA A 4 -8.33 -28.20 -5.93
N GLU A 5 -9.63 -28.05 -6.18
CA GLU A 5 -10.19 -28.11 -7.53
C GLU A 5 -9.74 -26.93 -8.38
N PHE A 6 -9.69 -25.72 -7.82
CA PHE A 6 -9.19 -24.52 -8.50
C PHE A 6 -7.71 -24.69 -8.89
N LYS A 7 -6.87 -25.13 -7.97
CA LYS A 7 -5.45 -25.42 -8.25
C LYS A 7 -5.30 -26.42 -9.40
N LYS A 8 -6.06 -27.53 -9.37
CA LYS A 8 -6.04 -28.53 -10.42
C LYS A 8 -6.52 -27.98 -11.77
N LEU A 9 -7.51 -27.06 -11.77
CA LEU A 9 -7.98 -26.41 -13.00
C LEU A 9 -6.83 -25.66 -13.68
N VAL A 10 -6.09 -24.84 -12.92
CA VAL A 10 -4.98 -24.04 -13.46
C VAL A 10 -3.76 -24.90 -13.86
N GLU A 11 -3.51 -26.04 -13.18
CA GLU A 11 -2.42 -26.96 -13.54
C GLU A 11 -2.65 -27.68 -14.88
N ASN A 12 -3.91 -27.78 -15.35
CA ASN A 12 -4.26 -28.49 -16.59
C ASN A 12 -4.02 -27.68 -17.89
N GLY A 13 -3.81 -26.37 -17.79
CA GLY A 13 -3.61 -25.48 -18.95
C GLY A 13 -3.99 -24.03 -18.61
N PRO A 14 -3.76 -23.08 -19.52
CA PRO A 14 -4.19 -21.69 -19.32
C PRO A 14 -5.71 -21.60 -19.14
N VAL A 15 -6.14 -21.00 -18.03
CA VAL A 15 -7.55 -20.74 -17.71
C VAL A 15 -7.98 -19.44 -18.37
N ILE A 16 -9.10 -19.49 -19.10
CA ILE A 16 -9.61 -18.34 -19.83
C ILE A 16 -10.76 -17.68 -19.07
N LEU A 17 -10.56 -16.39 -18.76
CA LEU A 17 -11.59 -15.51 -18.22
C LEU A 17 -12.44 -14.93 -19.36
N ASP A 18 -13.52 -14.27 -19.01
CA ASP A 18 -14.32 -13.49 -19.94
C ASP A 18 -13.61 -12.18 -20.39
N GLY A 19 -14.33 -11.37 -21.14
CA GLY A 19 -13.92 -10.04 -21.57
C GLY A 19 -14.73 -8.94 -20.89
N ALA A 20 -14.72 -7.75 -21.51
CA ALA A 20 -15.38 -6.57 -20.98
C ALA A 20 -16.89 -6.76 -20.82
N THR A 21 -17.43 -6.36 -19.68
CA THR A 21 -18.87 -6.20 -19.45
C THR A 21 -19.32 -4.77 -19.79
N GLY A 22 -18.80 -3.76 -19.12
CA GLY A 22 -19.27 -2.37 -19.22
C GLY A 22 -19.25 -1.81 -20.65
N THR A 23 -18.13 -1.91 -21.37
CA THR A 23 -18.01 -1.38 -22.74
C THR A 23 -18.94 -2.09 -23.75
N ASN A 24 -19.24 -3.38 -23.53
CA ASN A 24 -20.20 -4.10 -24.39
C ASN A 24 -21.66 -3.77 -24.06
N LEU A 25 -22.00 -3.55 -22.79
CA LEU A 25 -23.33 -3.11 -22.39
C LEU A 25 -23.62 -1.68 -22.88
N GLN A 26 -22.64 -0.78 -22.86
CA GLN A 26 -22.77 0.54 -23.43
C GLN A 26 -23.04 0.51 -24.94
N LYS A 27 -22.30 -0.35 -25.69
CA LYS A 27 -22.59 -0.61 -27.11
C LYS A 27 -24.00 -1.17 -27.33
N ALA A 28 -24.54 -1.92 -26.36
CA ALA A 28 -25.90 -2.43 -26.37
C ALA A 28 -26.98 -1.45 -25.91
N GLY A 29 -26.59 -0.21 -25.53
CA GLY A 29 -27.51 0.86 -25.19
C GLY A 29 -27.60 1.22 -23.71
N MET A 30 -26.70 0.74 -22.85
CA MET A 30 -26.63 1.18 -21.45
C MET A 30 -26.22 2.65 -21.40
N PRO A 31 -27.01 3.53 -20.78
CA PRO A 31 -26.65 4.93 -20.64
C PRO A 31 -25.46 5.12 -19.69
N VAL A 32 -24.76 6.23 -19.85
CA VAL A 32 -23.74 6.65 -18.87
C VAL A 32 -24.43 7.25 -17.64
N GLY A 33 -23.85 7.02 -16.43
CA GLY A 33 -24.35 7.60 -15.18
C GLY A 33 -25.51 6.83 -14.52
N VAL A 34 -25.87 5.64 -15.01
CA VAL A 34 -26.82 4.76 -14.35
C VAL A 34 -26.07 3.72 -13.50
N CYS A 35 -26.74 3.16 -12.48
CA CYS A 35 -26.24 2.00 -11.77
C CYS A 35 -26.20 0.80 -12.73
N PRO A 36 -25.03 0.25 -13.08
CA PRO A 36 -24.92 -0.83 -14.06
C PRO A 36 -25.70 -2.08 -13.62
N GLU A 37 -25.63 -2.44 -12.36
CA GLU A 37 -26.28 -3.60 -11.78
C GLU A 37 -27.82 -3.50 -11.91
N GLN A 38 -28.39 -2.33 -11.59
CA GLN A 38 -29.81 -2.11 -11.77
C GLN A 38 -30.21 -2.19 -13.24
N TRP A 39 -29.45 -1.53 -14.14
CA TRP A 39 -29.74 -1.57 -15.56
C TRP A 39 -29.67 -3.00 -16.12
N ILE A 40 -28.73 -3.82 -15.67
CA ILE A 40 -28.61 -5.25 -16.05
C ILE A 40 -29.84 -6.02 -15.60
N LEU A 41 -30.32 -5.83 -14.37
CA LEU A 41 -31.52 -6.49 -13.86
C LEU A 41 -32.79 -6.04 -14.61
N GLU A 42 -32.85 -4.82 -15.10
CA GLU A 42 -33.93 -4.31 -15.96
C GLU A 42 -33.83 -4.82 -17.42
N ASN A 43 -32.61 -5.21 -17.86
CA ASN A 43 -32.34 -5.69 -19.22
C ASN A 43 -31.58 -7.03 -19.24
N PRO A 44 -32.07 -8.06 -18.52
CA PRO A 44 -31.31 -9.28 -18.24
C PRO A 44 -30.90 -10.07 -19.49
N ASP A 45 -31.72 -10.03 -20.56
CA ASP A 45 -31.46 -10.76 -21.80
C ASP A 45 -30.19 -10.27 -22.51
N ILE A 46 -29.83 -8.97 -22.36
CA ILE A 46 -28.61 -8.39 -22.94
C ILE A 46 -27.38 -8.99 -22.26
N MET A 47 -27.39 -9.03 -20.93
CA MET A 47 -26.28 -9.58 -20.17
C MET A 47 -26.15 -11.09 -20.35
N ILE A 48 -27.26 -11.82 -20.31
CA ILE A 48 -27.28 -13.29 -20.57
C ILE A 48 -26.66 -13.57 -21.94
N LYS A 49 -27.08 -12.84 -22.96
CA LYS A 49 -26.56 -13.03 -24.32
C LYS A 49 -25.07 -12.76 -24.41
N LEU A 50 -24.56 -11.69 -23.79
CA LEU A 50 -23.13 -11.37 -23.74
C LEU A 50 -22.33 -12.50 -23.09
N GLN A 51 -22.76 -12.98 -21.93
CA GLN A 51 -22.09 -14.07 -21.20
C GLN A 51 -22.17 -15.41 -21.94
N GLU A 52 -23.30 -15.73 -22.58
CA GLU A 52 -23.42 -16.92 -23.47
C GLU A 52 -22.43 -16.84 -24.65
N ASP A 53 -22.22 -15.65 -25.24
CA ASP A 53 -21.24 -15.43 -26.30
C ASP A 53 -19.78 -15.60 -25.78
N TYR A 54 -19.47 -15.20 -24.55
CA TYR A 54 -18.19 -15.48 -23.89
C TYR A 54 -18.01 -17.00 -23.64
N VAL A 55 -19.00 -17.67 -23.13
CA VAL A 55 -18.96 -19.14 -22.97
C VAL A 55 -18.72 -19.82 -24.31
N ALA A 56 -19.43 -19.40 -25.39
CA ALA A 56 -19.22 -19.91 -26.75
C ALA A 56 -17.85 -19.56 -27.34
N ALA A 57 -17.19 -18.51 -26.85
CA ALA A 57 -15.82 -18.15 -27.18
C ALA A 57 -14.77 -19.01 -26.47
N GLY A 58 -15.15 -19.78 -25.44
CA GLY A 58 -14.26 -20.69 -24.69
C GLY A 58 -13.83 -20.20 -23.34
N THR A 59 -14.59 -19.29 -22.72
CA THR A 59 -14.39 -18.83 -21.34
C THR A 59 -14.59 -19.99 -20.36
N ASP A 60 -13.63 -20.15 -19.43
CA ASP A 60 -13.67 -21.15 -18.36
C ASP A 60 -14.29 -20.57 -17.07
N ILE A 61 -14.13 -19.26 -16.82
CA ILE A 61 -14.67 -18.53 -15.66
C ILE A 61 -15.33 -17.23 -16.13
N LEU A 62 -16.63 -17.08 -15.88
CA LEU A 62 -17.40 -15.84 -16.07
C LEU A 62 -17.36 -15.00 -14.79
N TYR A 63 -17.25 -13.69 -14.93
CA TYR A 63 -17.43 -12.74 -13.84
C TYR A 63 -18.90 -12.35 -13.76
N ALA A 64 -19.53 -12.58 -12.61
CA ALA A 64 -20.89 -12.09 -12.39
C ALA A 64 -20.87 -10.56 -12.30
N PRO A 65 -21.90 -9.87 -12.81
CA PRO A 65 -21.92 -8.40 -12.82
C PRO A 65 -22.29 -7.83 -11.43
N THR A 66 -21.57 -8.26 -10.39
CA THR A 66 -21.70 -7.82 -8.99
C THR A 66 -20.61 -6.81 -8.60
N PHE A 67 -19.85 -6.32 -9.57
CA PHE A 67 -18.64 -5.52 -9.47
C PHE A 67 -18.78 -4.34 -8.50
N THR A 68 -19.80 -3.48 -8.64
CA THR A 68 -20.05 -2.34 -7.73
C THR A 68 -21.25 -2.57 -6.79
N ALA A 69 -21.70 -3.81 -6.61
CA ALA A 69 -22.89 -4.12 -5.80
C ALA A 69 -22.62 -4.21 -4.29
N ASN A 70 -21.64 -3.46 -3.76
CA ASN A 70 -21.43 -3.29 -2.33
C ASN A 70 -22.28 -2.14 -1.78
N ARG A 71 -22.49 -2.11 -0.45
CA ARG A 71 -23.37 -1.12 0.22
C ARG A 71 -23.00 0.32 -0.11
N ILE A 72 -21.71 0.67 -0.07
CA ILE A 72 -21.24 2.05 -0.30
C ILE A 72 -21.58 2.50 -1.72
N LYS A 73 -21.30 1.67 -2.72
CA LYS A 73 -21.58 1.97 -4.13
C LYS A 73 -23.07 2.02 -4.43
N LEU A 74 -23.85 1.12 -3.88
CA LEU A 74 -25.29 1.11 -4.06
C LEU A 74 -25.96 2.32 -3.38
N GLU A 75 -25.41 2.81 -2.26
CA GLU A 75 -25.91 4.01 -1.57
C GLU A 75 -25.83 5.26 -2.45
N GLU A 76 -24.81 5.36 -3.31
CA GLU A 76 -24.65 6.47 -4.27
C GLU A 76 -25.87 6.60 -5.22
N TYR A 77 -26.60 5.49 -5.44
CA TYR A 77 -27.80 5.43 -6.26
C TYR A 77 -29.08 5.26 -5.44
N GLY A 78 -29.01 5.31 -4.10
CA GLY A 78 -30.15 5.07 -3.21
C GLY A 78 -30.65 3.62 -3.23
N LEU A 79 -29.77 2.66 -3.55
CA LEU A 79 -30.12 1.23 -3.72
C LEU A 79 -29.53 0.31 -2.64
N ALA A 80 -28.92 0.85 -1.59
CA ALA A 80 -28.28 0.04 -0.52
C ALA A 80 -29.22 -0.99 0.11
N ASP A 81 -30.50 -0.66 0.29
CA ASP A 81 -31.51 -1.58 0.84
C ASP A 81 -31.81 -2.78 -0.07
N ARG A 82 -31.40 -2.73 -1.33
CA ARG A 82 -31.57 -3.82 -2.32
C ARG A 82 -30.33 -4.68 -2.52
N LEU A 83 -29.29 -4.49 -1.73
CA LEU A 83 -28.01 -5.19 -1.87
C LEU A 83 -28.19 -6.72 -1.98
N GLU A 84 -28.94 -7.31 -1.03
CA GLU A 84 -29.14 -8.76 -1.01
C GLU A 84 -29.90 -9.24 -2.27
N GLU A 85 -31.03 -8.61 -2.60
CA GLU A 85 -31.85 -8.93 -3.78
C GLU A 85 -30.98 -8.86 -5.05
N MET A 86 -30.30 -7.72 -5.28
CA MET A 86 -29.54 -7.48 -6.49
C MET A 86 -28.39 -8.47 -6.66
N ASN A 87 -27.57 -8.67 -5.64
CA ASN A 87 -26.46 -9.61 -5.72
C ASN A 87 -26.93 -11.05 -6.00
N ARG A 88 -28.02 -11.52 -5.36
CA ARG A 88 -28.58 -12.85 -5.63
C ARG A 88 -29.06 -13.00 -7.07
N GLU A 89 -29.78 -12.01 -7.59
CA GLU A 89 -30.31 -12.04 -8.96
C GLU A 89 -29.18 -12.00 -10.00
N LEU A 90 -28.11 -11.20 -9.79
CA LEU A 90 -26.97 -11.09 -10.68
C LEU A 90 -26.14 -12.38 -10.74
N ILE A 91 -25.94 -13.06 -9.60
CA ILE A 91 -25.31 -14.39 -9.57
C ILE A 91 -26.18 -15.40 -10.33
N ALA A 92 -27.49 -15.45 -10.07
CA ALA A 92 -28.40 -16.36 -10.74
C ALA A 92 -28.46 -16.13 -12.27
N LEU A 93 -28.36 -14.87 -12.70
CA LEU A 93 -28.28 -14.49 -14.11
C LEU A 93 -27.05 -15.11 -14.79
N SER A 94 -25.87 -14.97 -14.15
CA SER A 94 -24.62 -15.51 -14.67
C SER A 94 -24.60 -17.05 -14.67
N GLN A 95 -25.17 -17.68 -13.64
CA GLN A 95 -25.35 -19.15 -13.60
C GLN A 95 -26.25 -19.64 -14.76
N LYS A 96 -27.32 -18.90 -15.08
CA LYS A 96 -28.19 -19.19 -16.22
C LYS A 96 -27.43 -19.10 -17.55
N ALA A 97 -26.58 -18.07 -17.71
CA ALA A 97 -25.79 -17.92 -18.94
C ALA A 97 -24.65 -18.96 -19.03
N ALA A 98 -24.04 -19.32 -17.92
CA ALA A 98 -22.97 -20.34 -17.87
C ALA A 98 -23.46 -21.75 -18.26
N GLN A 99 -24.70 -22.10 -17.94
CA GLN A 99 -25.31 -23.42 -18.22
C GLN A 99 -24.45 -24.60 -17.74
N GLY A 100 -23.65 -24.43 -16.68
CA GLY A 100 -22.71 -25.42 -16.16
C GLY A 100 -21.48 -25.68 -17.04
N LYS A 101 -21.25 -24.87 -18.07
CA LYS A 101 -20.08 -24.98 -18.98
C LYS A 101 -18.92 -24.09 -18.57
N ALA A 102 -19.19 -23.08 -17.78
CA ALA A 102 -18.20 -22.21 -17.19
C ALA A 102 -18.50 -22.04 -15.68
N LEU A 103 -17.49 -21.71 -14.90
CA LEU A 103 -17.62 -21.33 -13.49
C LEU A 103 -18.09 -19.88 -13.40
N VAL A 104 -18.74 -19.54 -12.30
CA VAL A 104 -19.21 -18.17 -12.03
C VAL A 104 -18.46 -17.60 -10.83
N ALA A 105 -17.63 -16.59 -11.06
CA ALA A 105 -16.95 -15.82 -10.03
C ALA A 105 -17.83 -14.66 -9.56
N ALA A 106 -18.01 -14.51 -8.24
CA ALA A 106 -18.54 -13.28 -7.67
C ALA A 106 -17.48 -12.18 -7.83
N ASP A 107 -17.84 -11.10 -8.51
CA ASP A 107 -16.94 -9.99 -8.84
C ASP A 107 -17.13 -8.83 -7.85
N MET A 108 -16.03 -8.39 -7.23
CA MET A 108 -16.01 -7.34 -6.22
C MET A 108 -14.89 -6.35 -6.56
N THR A 109 -15.12 -5.06 -6.29
CA THR A 109 -14.14 -4.01 -6.52
C THR A 109 -14.08 -3.03 -5.36
N MET A 110 -13.21 -2.00 -5.50
CA MET A 110 -13.05 -0.97 -4.49
C MET A 110 -14.34 -0.17 -4.22
N THR A 111 -14.45 0.34 -2.98
CA THR A 111 -15.59 1.16 -2.56
C THR A 111 -15.54 2.59 -3.06
N GLY A 112 -14.36 3.08 -3.45
CA GLY A 112 -14.12 4.48 -3.81
C GLY A 112 -13.96 5.41 -2.61
N GLN A 113 -14.08 4.90 -1.38
CA GLN A 113 -13.81 5.66 -0.17
C GLN A 113 -12.35 5.51 0.24
N GLN A 114 -11.82 6.53 0.92
CA GLN A 114 -10.44 6.49 1.45
C GLN A 114 -10.43 5.98 2.89
N LEU A 115 -9.50 5.05 3.14
CA LEU A 115 -9.25 4.53 4.48
C LEU A 115 -8.56 5.56 5.39
N TYR A 116 -8.87 5.51 6.67
CA TYR A 116 -8.12 6.23 7.70
C TYR A 116 -6.62 5.80 7.67
N PRO A 117 -5.65 6.73 7.84
CA PRO A 117 -5.80 8.14 8.23
C PRO A 117 -5.88 9.13 7.05
N ILE A 118 -6.00 8.66 5.82
CA ILE A 118 -6.12 9.50 4.62
C ILE A 118 -7.56 10.02 4.50
N GLY A 119 -8.55 9.13 4.61
CA GLY A 119 -9.96 9.41 4.68
C GLY A 119 -10.57 9.03 6.03
N ASP A 120 -11.88 8.92 6.08
CA ASP A 120 -12.65 8.70 7.31
C ASP A 120 -13.10 7.23 7.50
N LEU A 121 -12.97 6.38 6.46
CA LEU A 121 -13.42 4.99 6.53
C LEU A 121 -12.45 4.15 7.37
N MET A 122 -12.93 3.57 8.46
CA MET A 122 -12.12 2.68 9.29
C MET A 122 -11.95 1.32 8.60
N PHE A 123 -10.82 0.66 8.85
CA PHE A 123 -10.51 -0.65 8.24
C PHE A 123 -11.58 -1.71 8.56
N GLU A 124 -12.09 -1.74 9.80
CA GLU A 124 -13.13 -2.68 10.20
C GLU A 124 -14.47 -2.41 9.51
N ASP A 125 -14.85 -1.14 9.37
CA ASP A 125 -16.07 -0.76 8.64
C ASP A 125 -16.00 -1.21 7.17
N LEU A 126 -14.79 -1.10 6.57
CA LEU A 126 -14.58 -1.60 5.21
C LEU A 126 -14.66 -3.13 5.13
N VAL A 127 -14.11 -3.85 6.11
CA VAL A 127 -14.24 -5.32 6.19
C VAL A 127 -15.72 -5.72 6.28
N ASP A 128 -16.51 -5.01 7.09
CA ASP A 128 -17.95 -5.27 7.24
C ASP A 128 -18.72 -5.04 5.93
N VAL A 129 -18.36 -3.98 5.16
CA VAL A 129 -18.96 -3.72 3.84
C VAL A 129 -18.70 -4.87 2.87
N TYR A 130 -17.45 -5.35 2.78
CA TYR A 130 -17.13 -6.49 1.92
C TYR A 130 -17.74 -7.80 2.42
N LYS A 131 -17.81 -7.98 3.72
CA LYS A 131 -18.40 -9.18 4.35
C LYS A 131 -19.88 -9.31 4.04
N GLU A 132 -20.62 -8.22 4.12
CA GLU A 132 -22.05 -8.19 3.76
C GLU A 132 -22.29 -8.65 2.32
N GLN A 133 -21.52 -8.15 1.35
CA GLN A 133 -21.62 -8.58 -0.04
C GLN A 133 -21.18 -10.04 -0.19
N ALA A 134 -20.05 -10.43 0.41
CA ALA A 134 -19.50 -11.78 0.32
C ALA A 134 -20.45 -12.84 0.86
N GLU A 135 -21.14 -12.60 1.98
CA GLU A 135 -22.15 -13.51 2.54
C GLU A 135 -23.27 -13.78 1.54
N VAL A 136 -23.78 -12.72 0.91
CA VAL A 136 -24.89 -12.84 -0.05
C VAL A 136 -24.50 -13.61 -1.31
N VAL A 137 -23.34 -13.29 -1.91
CA VAL A 137 -22.92 -13.91 -3.18
C VAL A 137 -22.44 -15.36 -2.98
N ALA A 138 -21.84 -15.68 -1.83
CA ALA A 138 -21.49 -17.06 -1.48
C ALA A 138 -22.74 -17.92 -1.31
N ASP A 139 -23.75 -17.43 -0.57
CA ASP A 139 -25.02 -18.11 -0.35
C ASP A 139 -25.85 -18.23 -1.65
N ALA A 140 -25.71 -17.28 -2.58
CA ALA A 140 -26.29 -17.34 -3.91
C ALA A 140 -25.62 -18.42 -4.82
N GLY A 141 -24.52 -19.02 -4.38
CA GLY A 141 -23.88 -20.16 -5.04
C GLY A 141 -22.82 -19.77 -6.07
N ALA A 142 -22.11 -18.68 -5.88
CA ALA A 142 -20.88 -18.38 -6.63
C ALA A 142 -19.85 -19.53 -6.46
N ASP A 143 -19.10 -19.85 -7.51
CA ASP A 143 -18.08 -20.91 -7.47
C ASP A 143 -16.78 -20.44 -6.82
N LEU A 144 -16.43 -19.18 -7.00
CA LEU A 144 -15.22 -18.52 -6.46
C LEU A 144 -15.44 -17.01 -6.41
N PHE A 145 -14.48 -16.31 -5.83
CA PHE A 145 -14.45 -14.84 -5.78
C PHE A 145 -13.37 -14.28 -6.70
N VAL A 146 -13.64 -13.10 -7.24
CA VAL A 146 -12.63 -12.20 -7.80
C VAL A 146 -12.75 -10.82 -7.15
N VAL A 147 -11.64 -10.26 -6.73
CA VAL A 147 -11.49 -8.89 -6.25
C VAL A 147 -10.62 -8.18 -7.27
N GLU A 148 -11.22 -7.40 -8.18
CA GLU A 148 -10.49 -6.84 -9.32
C GLU A 148 -10.48 -5.32 -9.38
N THR A 149 -9.58 -4.76 -10.18
CA THR A 149 -9.42 -3.32 -10.44
C THR A 149 -9.06 -2.54 -9.17
N MET A 150 -8.31 -3.17 -8.29
CA MET A 150 -7.94 -2.59 -7.00
C MET A 150 -6.73 -1.68 -7.12
N MET A 151 -6.79 -0.50 -6.49
CA MET A 151 -5.69 0.48 -6.47
C MET A 151 -4.98 0.52 -5.11
N SER A 152 -5.61 -0.01 -4.05
CA SER A 152 -5.11 -0.05 -2.68
C SER A 152 -4.88 -1.48 -2.21
N LEU A 153 -3.64 -1.78 -1.78
CA LEU A 153 -3.32 -3.07 -1.17
C LEU A 153 -4.11 -3.29 0.13
N GLN A 154 -4.33 -2.23 0.90
CA GLN A 154 -5.06 -2.31 2.16
C GLN A 154 -6.55 -2.65 1.93
N GLU A 155 -7.14 -2.11 0.88
CA GLU A 155 -8.51 -2.43 0.50
C GLU A 155 -8.62 -3.88 -0.03
N CYS A 156 -7.63 -4.37 -0.80
CA CYS A 156 -7.53 -5.80 -1.16
C CYS A 156 -7.48 -6.69 0.08
N ARG A 157 -6.68 -6.31 1.10
CA ARG A 157 -6.59 -7.07 2.35
C ARG A 157 -7.93 -7.14 3.08
N ALA A 158 -8.65 -6.02 3.16
CA ALA A 158 -9.99 -5.98 3.77
C ALA A 158 -10.95 -6.94 3.06
N ALA A 159 -10.98 -6.94 1.73
CA ALA A 159 -11.81 -7.84 0.95
C ALA A 159 -11.43 -9.32 1.16
N VAL A 160 -10.15 -9.66 1.11
CA VAL A 160 -9.68 -11.05 1.34
C VAL A 160 -10.02 -11.52 2.76
N ILE A 161 -9.80 -10.68 3.79
CA ILE A 161 -10.15 -11.00 5.19
C ILE A 161 -11.66 -11.22 5.30
N ALA A 162 -12.48 -10.32 4.74
CA ALA A 162 -13.93 -10.43 4.76
C ALA A 162 -14.42 -11.75 4.14
N ILE A 163 -13.92 -12.10 2.94
CA ILE A 163 -14.30 -13.35 2.26
C ILE A 163 -13.86 -14.57 3.07
N ARG A 164 -12.65 -14.57 3.64
CA ARG A 164 -12.14 -15.68 4.46
C ARG A 164 -12.93 -15.87 5.78
N GLU A 165 -13.50 -14.80 6.31
CA GLU A 165 -14.38 -14.89 7.49
C GLU A 165 -15.77 -15.44 7.15
N VAL A 166 -16.15 -15.43 5.87
CA VAL A 166 -17.45 -15.93 5.38
C VAL A 166 -17.34 -17.37 4.89
N CYS A 167 -16.31 -17.71 4.09
CA CYS A 167 -16.25 -19.01 3.41
C CYS A 167 -14.82 -19.39 2.99
N ASP A 168 -14.68 -20.65 2.52
CA ASP A 168 -13.43 -21.24 2.01
C ASP A 168 -13.33 -21.29 0.48
N LEU A 169 -14.18 -20.56 -0.24
CA LEU A 169 -14.12 -20.50 -1.71
C LEU A 169 -12.79 -19.90 -2.19
N PRO A 170 -12.29 -20.29 -3.38
CA PRO A 170 -11.09 -19.68 -3.96
C PRO A 170 -11.26 -18.18 -4.18
N ILE A 171 -10.17 -17.42 -3.98
CA ILE A 171 -10.15 -15.97 -4.18
C ILE A 171 -9.05 -15.62 -5.18
N MET A 172 -9.43 -14.98 -6.28
CA MET A 172 -8.51 -14.31 -7.19
C MET A 172 -8.47 -12.82 -6.84
N VAL A 173 -7.29 -12.21 -6.83
CA VAL A 173 -7.14 -10.76 -6.59
C VAL A 173 -6.33 -10.15 -7.71
N SER A 174 -6.78 -9.02 -8.28
CA SER A 174 -6.00 -8.26 -9.25
C SER A 174 -6.00 -6.77 -8.95
N LEU A 175 -4.82 -6.18 -9.11
CA LEU A 175 -4.60 -4.77 -8.91
C LEU A 175 -4.39 -4.07 -10.26
N THR A 176 -4.61 -2.77 -10.22
CA THR A 176 -4.37 -1.87 -11.35
C THR A 176 -3.09 -1.08 -11.09
N TYR A 177 -2.14 -1.16 -12.00
CA TYR A 177 -0.86 -0.46 -11.92
C TYR A 177 -0.78 0.66 -12.96
N ASN A 178 -0.17 1.77 -12.58
CA ASN A 178 0.17 2.86 -13.48
C ASN A 178 1.34 2.45 -14.40
N PRO A 179 1.66 3.22 -15.45
CA PRO A 179 2.79 2.92 -16.36
C PRO A 179 4.16 2.83 -15.68
N ASP A 180 4.30 3.37 -14.46
CA ASP A 180 5.49 3.26 -13.62
C ASP A 180 5.62 1.91 -12.89
N GLY A 181 4.66 1.00 -13.09
CA GLY A 181 4.62 -0.31 -12.43
C GLY A 181 4.16 -0.27 -10.98
N ARG A 182 3.55 0.83 -10.49
CA ARG A 182 3.03 0.96 -9.13
C ARG A 182 1.54 1.29 -9.10
N THR A 183 0.86 0.90 -8.04
CA THR A 183 -0.51 1.34 -7.77
C THR A 183 -0.53 2.82 -7.39
N LEU A 184 -1.73 3.42 -7.32
CA LEU A 184 -1.91 4.80 -6.85
C LEU A 184 -1.32 5.04 -5.45
N TYR A 185 -1.29 4.01 -4.60
CA TYR A 185 -0.73 4.07 -3.23
C TYR A 185 0.75 3.68 -3.15
N GLY A 186 1.40 3.41 -4.29
CA GLY A 186 2.83 3.13 -4.39
C GLY A 186 3.22 1.66 -4.25
N THR A 187 2.25 0.76 -4.14
CA THR A 187 2.51 -0.68 -4.06
C THR A 187 3.02 -1.23 -5.39
N ASP A 188 4.13 -1.96 -5.37
CA ASP A 188 4.67 -2.67 -6.54
C ASP A 188 4.13 -4.11 -6.66
N PRO A 189 4.25 -4.77 -7.84
CA PRO A 189 3.72 -6.11 -8.08
C PRO A 189 4.31 -7.20 -7.16
N ALA A 190 5.58 -7.10 -6.79
CA ALA A 190 6.23 -8.06 -5.89
C ALA A 190 5.66 -7.95 -4.46
N THR A 191 5.53 -6.72 -3.95
CA THR A 191 4.96 -6.45 -2.62
C THR A 191 3.50 -6.95 -2.55
N ALA A 192 2.66 -6.62 -3.54
CA ALA A 192 1.27 -7.09 -3.60
C ALA A 192 1.20 -8.62 -3.61
N THR A 193 2.05 -9.28 -4.42
CA THR A 193 2.12 -10.74 -4.52
C THR A 193 2.44 -11.37 -3.16
N VAL A 194 3.49 -10.88 -2.49
CA VAL A 194 3.91 -11.43 -1.19
C VAL A 194 2.82 -11.26 -0.13
N VAL A 195 2.18 -10.10 -0.04
CA VAL A 195 1.15 -9.83 0.97
C VAL A 195 -0.09 -10.68 0.72
N LEU A 196 -0.64 -10.65 -0.49
CA LEU A 196 -1.94 -11.28 -0.77
C LEU A 196 -1.87 -12.81 -0.81
N GLN A 197 -0.79 -13.41 -1.35
CA GLN A 197 -0.61 -14.86 -1.26
C GLN A 197 -0.41 -15.33 0.20
N SER A 198 0.27 -14.54 1.03
CA SER A 198 0.45 -14.87 2.45
C SER A 198 -0.86 -14.77 3.24
N LEU A 199 -1.76 -13.86 2.84
CA LEU A 199 -3.10 -13.69 3.43
C LEU A 199 -4.11 -14.74 2.93
N GLY A 200 -3.73 -15.60 2.00
CA GLY A 200 -4.55 -16.73 1.54
C GLY A 200 -5.32 -16.48 0.25
N ALA A 201 -4.94 -15.51 -0.58
CA ALA A 201 -5.41 -15.45 -1.96
C ALA A 201 -4.97 -16.71 -2.72
N ASP A 202 -5.80 -17.19 -3.65
CA ASP A 202 -5.54 -18.39 -4.43
C ASP A 202 -5.02 -18.07 -5.85
N ALA A 203 -5.14 -16.81 -6.29
CA ALA A 203 -4.43 -16.24 -7.45
C ALA A 203 -4.22 -14.74 -7.24
N ILE A 204 -3.16 -14.21 -7.85
CA ILE A 204 -2.80 -12.79 -7.83
C ILE A 204 -2.58 -12.28 -9.25
N GLY A 205 -2.87 -11.03 -9.54
CA GLY A 205 -2.64 -10.53 -10.88
C GLY A 205 -2.83 -9.06 -11.11
N ILE A 206 -2.99 -8.75 -12.39
CA ILE A 206 -3.11 -7.39 -12.92
C ILE A 206 -4.28 -7.32 -13.90
N ASN A 207 -5.06 -6.22 -13.82
CA ASN A 207 -6.10 -5.97 -14.81
C ASN A 207 -6.26 -4.46 -15.08
N CYS A 208 -6.90 -4.14 -16.21
CA CYS A 208 -7.28 -2.78 -16.59
C CYS A 208 -6.08 -1.82 -16.75
N SER A 209 -6.30 -0.51 -16.67
CA SER A 209 -5.34 0.61 -16.72
C SER A 209 -4.54 0.73 -18.01
N THR A 210 -3.80 -0.30 -18.40
CA THR A 210 -2.84 -0.29 -19.52
C THR A 210 -3.20 -1.29 -20.59
N GLY A 211 -2.52 -1.20 -21.73
CA GLY A 211 -2.56 -2.22 -22.77
C GLY A 211 -1.81 -3.49 -22.37
N PRO A 212 -1.90 -4.55 -23.17
CA PRO A 212 -1.27 -5.82 -22.84
C PRO A 212 0.26 -5.77 -22.85
N GLU A 213 0.88 -4.83 -23.56
CA GLU A 213 2.33 -4.64 -23.63
C GLU A 213 2.90 -4.24 -22.28
N ASP A 214 2.28 -3.27 -21.62
CA ASP A 214 2.72 -2.72 -20.33
C ASP A 214 2.53 -3.69 -19.16
N MET A 215 1.75 -4.77 -19.35
CA MET A 215 1.53 -5.78 -18.31
C MET A 215 2.61 -6.86 -18.26
N ILE A 216 3.51 -6.96 -19.25
CA ILE A 216 4.51 -8.03 -19.31
C ILE A 216 5.48 -7.92 -18.13
N GLU A 217 6.14 -6.79 -17.96
CA GLU A 217 7.11 -6.58 -16.87
C GLU A 217 6.49 -6.77 -15.47
N PRO A 218 5.30 -6.20 -15.13
CA PRO A 218 4.62 -6.50 -13.89
C PRO A 218 4.33 -8.00 -13.67
N VAL A 219 3.91 -8.74 -14.70
CA VAL A 219 3.66 -10.18 -14.60
C VAL A 219 4.96 -10.96 -14.37
N GLU A 220 6.04 -10.64 -15.08
CA GLU A 220 7.38 -11.22 -14.83
C GLU A 220 7.83 -10.95 -13.39
N LYS A 221 7.60 -9.74 -12.91
CA LYS A 221 7.93 -9.36 -11.52
C LYS A 221 7.12 -10.15 -10.49
N MET A 222 5.82 -10.37 -10.73
CA MET A 222 5.01 -11.24 -9.88
C MET A 222 5.53 -12.69 -9.89
N ALA A 223 5.95 -13.20 -11.06
CA ALA A 223 6.42 -14.58 -11.22
C ALA A 223 7.69 -14.89 -10.42
N GLU A 224 8.53 -13.89 -10.13
CA GLU A 224 9.70 -14.04 -9.26
C GLU A 224 9.35 -14.39 -7.79
N TYR A 225 8.10 -14.11 -7.36
CA TYR A 225 7.67 -14.22 -5.96
C TYR A 225 6.45 -15.12 -5.77
N ALA A 226 5.68 -15.39 -6.82
CA ALA A 226 4.40 -16.08 -6.72
C ALA A 226 4.54 -17.57 -6.42
N THR A 227 3.89 -18.04 -5.36
CA THR A 227 3.63 -19.45 -5.06
C THR A 227 2.21 -19.89 -5.44
N ILE A 228 1.43 -18.97 -6.02
CA ILE A 228 0.07 -19.14 -6.51
C ILE A 228 -0.01 -18.71 -7.99
N PRO A 229 -1.05 -19.10 -8.74
CA PRO A 229 -1.24 -18.71 -10.14
C PRO A 229 -1.28 -17.19 -10.33
N ILE A 230 -0.82 -16.75 -11.51
CA ILE A 230 -0.86 -15.33 -11.90
C ILE A 230 -1.95 -15.12 -12.93
N LEU A 231 -2.74 -14.06 -12.73
CA LEU A 231 -3.82 -13.63 -13.59
C LEU A 231 -3.45 -12.34 -14.34
N ALA A 232 -3.74 -12.27 -15.65
CA ALA A 232 -3.60 -11.06 -16.46
C ALA A 232 -4.86 -10.81 -17.30
N LYS A 233 -5.46 -9.61 -17.16
CA LYS A 233 -6.70 -9.24 -17.84
C LYS A 233 -6.57 -7.82 -18.45
N PRO A 234 -5.79 -7.67 -19.57
CA PRO A 234 -5.53 -6.38 -20.19
C PRO A 234 -6.72 -5.79 -20.94
N ASN A 235 -6.69 -4.47 -21.16
CA ASN A 235 -7.56 -3.78 -22.09
C ASN A 235 -7.21 -4.14 -23.55
N ALA A 236 -8.14 -3.91 -24.49
CA ALA A 236 -7.87 -4.04 -25.92
C ALA A 236 -7.07 -2.80 -26.46
N GLY A 237 -5.93 -2.52 -25.82
CA GLY A 237 -5.14 -1.31 -26.01
C GLY A 237 -5.58 -0.15 -25.10
N LEU A 238 -4.97 1.01 -25.29
CA LEU A 238 -5.38 2.22 -24.56
C LEU A 238 -6.69 2.79 -25.14
N PRO A 239 -7.55 3.42 -24.32
CA PRO A 239 -8.75 4.08 -24.81
C PRO A 239 -8.36 5.29 -25.69
N GLU A 240 -8.95 5.36 -26.87
CA GLU A 240 -8.86 6.50 -27.78
C GLU A 240 -10.25 7.05 -28.05
N LEU A 241 -10.35 8.36 -28.26
CA LEU A 241 -11.63 8.97 -28.58
C LEU A 241 -11.78 9.15 -30.10
N GLU A 242 -12.80 8.53 -30.68
CA GLU A 242 -13.14 8.73 -32.09
C GLU A 242 -14.60 9.21 -32.23
N ASN A 243 -14.78 10.42 -32.74
CA ASN A 243 -16.09 11.05 -32.92
C ASN A 243 -16.96 11.11 -31.66
N GLY A 244 -16.31 11.32 -30.50
CA GLY A 244 -16.99 11.38 -29.21
C GLY A 244 -17.35 10.03 -28.59
N VAL A 245 -16.81 8.94 -29.12
CA VAL A 245 -17.01 7.57 -28.58
C VAL A 245 -15.65 6.98 -28.21
N THR A 246 -15.54 6.43 -27.01
CA THR A 246 -14.34 5.69 -26.59
C THR A 246 -14.20 4.41 -27.40
N VAL A 247 -13.07 4.26 -28.10
CA VAL A 247 -12.73 3.10 -28.91
C VAL A 247 -11.42 2.48 -28.42
N TYR A 248 -11.30 1.18 -28.65
CA TYR A 248 -10.08 0.41 -28.38
C TYR A 248 -9.61 -0.16 -29.71
N LYS A 249 -8.35 0.03 -30.06
CA LYS A 249 -7.84 -0.26 -31.42
C LYS A 249 -7.17 -1.61 -31.57
N THR A 250 -6.80 -2.28 -30.49
CA THR A 250 -6.18 -3.61 -30.55
C THR A 250 -7.21 -4.64 -30.97
N GLY A 251 -7.05 -5.21 -32.16
CA GLY A 251 -7.96 -6.23 -32.69
C GLY A 251 -7.71 -7.63 -32.08
N PRO A 252 -8.64 -8.60 -32.37
CA PRO A 252 -8.56 -9.94 -31.76
C PRO A 252 -7.26 -10.70 -32.02
N GLU A 253 -6.69 -10.65 -33.23
CA GLU A 253 -5.45 -11.36 -33.55
C GLU A 253 -4.24 -10.75 -32.84
N GLU A 254 -4.16 -9.42 -32.80
CA GLU A 254 -3.10 -8.72 -32.10
C GLU A 254 -3.19 -8.95 -30.60
N PHE A 255 -4.38 -8.82 -30.02
CA PHE A 255 -4.66 -9.12 -28.63
C PHE A 255 -4.22 -10.55 -28.26
N ALA A 256 -4.56 -11.53 -29.09
CA ALA A 256 -4.15 -12.92 -28.91
C ALA A 256 -2.63 -13.11 -28.96
N SER A 257 -1.92 -12.34 -29.80
CA SER A 257 -0.45 -12.38 -29.86
C SER A 257 0.20 -11.88 -28.56
N TRP A 258 -0.36 -10.83 -27.96
CA TRP A 258 0.05 -10.34 -26.64
C TRP A 258 -0.30 -11.34 -25.53
N GLY A 259 -1.46 -11.99 -25.63
CA GLY A 259 -1.85 -13.05 -24.70
C GLY A 259 -0.81 -14.17 -24.60
N LYS A 260 -0.18 -14.59 -25.72
CA LYS A 260 0.94 -15.54 -25.69
C LYS A 260 2.11 -15.02 -24.87
N LYS A 261 2.51 -13.76 -25.06
CA LYS A 261 3.62 -13.17 -24.33
C LYS A 261 3.33 -13.07 -22.84
N LEU A 262 2.08 -12.77 -22.45
CA LEU A 262 1.69 -12.75 -21.04
C LEU A 262 1.75 -14.15 -20.40
N VAL A 263 1.37 -15.20 -21.15
CA VAL A 263 1.55 -16.59 -20.68
C VAL A 263 3.03 -16.94 -20.56
N GLU A 264 3.87 -16.54 -21.51
CA GLU A 264 5.33 -16.71 -21.48
C GLU A 264 5.96 -15.96 -20.28
N ALA A 265 5.44 -14.76 -19.95
CA ALA A 265 5.86 -13.96 -18.79
C ALA A 265 5.47 -14.58 -17.43
N GLY A 266 4.48 -15.48 -17.40
CA GLY A 266 4.10 -16.18 -16.18
C GLY A 266 2.60 -16.28 -15.89
N ALA A 267 1.74 -15.62 -16.68
CA ALA A 267 0.30 -15.69 -16.47
C ALA A 267 -0.23 -17.11 -16.76
N SER A 268 -1.03 -17.64 -15.83
CA SER A 268 -1.71 -18.94 -15.95
C SER A 268 -3.23 -18.78 -16.12
N ILE A 269 -3.74 -17.61 -15.78
CA ILE A 269 -5.16 -17.23 -15.89
C ILE A 269 -5.19 -15.95 -16.72
N ILE A 270 -5.93 -15.95 -17.83
CA ILE A 270 -5.87 -14.85 -18.78
C ILE A 270 -7.25 -14.55 -19.39
N GLY A 271 -7.55 -13.27 -19.56
CA GLY A 271 -8.79 -12.78 -20.13
C GLY A 271 -8.65 -11.43 -20.76
N GLY A 272 -9.76 -10.70 -20.85
CA GLY A 272 -9.78 -9.34 -21.36
C GLY A 272 -10.52 -8.39 -20.43
N CYS A 273 -10.10 -7.13 -20.39
CA CYS A 273 -10.79 -6.04 -19.71
C CYS A 273 -11.40 -5.07 -20.75
N CYS A 274 -11.45 -3.78 -20.49
CA CYS A 274 -12.11 -2.79 -21.32
C CYS A 274 -11.79 -2.93 -22.82
N GLY A 275 -12.82 -2.77 -23.65
CA GLY A 275 -12.73 -2.84 -25.12
C GLY A 275 -12.76 -4.25 -25.72
N THR A 276 -12.51 -5.30 -24.95
CA THR A 276 -12.50 -6.67 -25.46
C THR A 276 -13.93 -7.20 -25.72
N THR A 277 -14.05 -8.11 -26.66
CA THR A 277 -15.32 -8.72 -27.12
C THR A 277 -15.17 -10.25 -27.12
N PRO A 278 -16.28 -11.02 -27.34
CA PRO A 278 -16.19 -12.45 -27.48
C PRO A 278 -15.23 -12.95 -28.57
N GLU A 279 -15.01 -12.16 -29.64
CA GLU A 279 -14.04 -12.47 -30.69
C GLU A 279 -12.59 -12.40 -30.15
N HIS A 280 -12.26 -11.44 -29.28
CA HIS A 280 -10.95 -11.34 -28.62
C HIS A 280 -10.69 -12.56 -27.76
N ILE A 281 -11.67 -12.97 -26.96
CA ILE A 281 -11.55 -14.15 -26.08
C ILE A 281 -11.41 -15.44 -26.90
N ARG A 282 -12.15 -15.59 -28.01
CA ARG A 282 -12.02 -16.73 -28.91
C ARG A 282 -10.61 -16.79 -29.51
N ALA A 283 -10.10 -15.68 -30.04
CA ALA A 283 -8.75 -15.62 -30.61
C ALA A 283 -7.67 -15.92 -29.55
N LEU A 284 -7.84 -15.36 -28.34
CA LEU A 284 -6.97 -15.62 -27.19
C LEU A 284 -6.95 -17.11 -26.85
N LYS A 285 -8.12 -17.76 -26.66
CA LYS A 285 -8.23 -19.20 -26.34
C LYS A 285 -7.49 -20.05 -27.36
N GLU A 286 -7.74 -19.82 -28.66
CA GLU A 286 -7.06 -20.54 -29.73
C GLU A 286 -5.54 -20.35 -29.73
N ALA A 287 -5.08 -19.17 -29.37
CA ALA A 287 -3.66 -18.83 -29.34
C ALA A 287 -2.90 -19.49 -28.19
N VAL A 288 -3.54 -19.68 -27.02
CA VAL A 288 -2.85 -20.14 -25.80
C VAL A 288 -3.21 -21.56 -25.36
N LYS A 289 -4.23 -22.22 -25.95
CA LYS A 289 -4.77 -23.51 -25.49
C LYS A 289 -3.75 -24.63 -25.35
N ASP A 290 -2.69 -24.63 -26.17
CA ASP A 290 -1.67 -25.66 -26.19
C ASP A 290 -0.36 -25.18 -25.52
N MET A 291 -0.36 -24.00 -24.92
CA MET A 291 0.81 -23.46 -24.23
C MET A 291 0.98 -24.10 -22.84
N PRO A 292 2.23 -24.35 -22.41
CA PRO A 292 2.46 -24.79 -21.05
C PRO A 292 2.17 -23.64 -20.07
N VAL A 293 1.54 -23.95 -18.94
CA VAL A 293 1.36 -22.99 -17.86
C VAL A 293 2.66 -22.78 -17.08
N HIS A 294 2.87 -21.55 -16.66
CA HIS A 294 3.91 -21.24 -15.69
C HIS A 294 3.63 -21.97 -14.38
N LYS A 295 4.66 -22.61 -13.83
CA LYS A 295 4.54 -23.25 -12.52
C LYS A 295 4.95 -22.27 -11.44
N PRO A 296 4.06 -21.93 -10.51
CA PRO A 296 4.40 -21.11 -9.36
C PRO A 296 5.59 -21.68 -8.59
N LEU A 297 6.28 -20.85 -7.82
CA LEU A 297 7.37 -21.29 -6.96
C LEU A 297 6.88 -22.36 -5.99
N THR A 298 7.70 -23.38 -5.77
CA THR A 298 7.37 -24.48 -4.83
C THR A 298 7.64 -24.11 -3.38
N GLN A 299 8.43 -23.06 -3.15
CA GLN A 299 8.86 -22.61 -1.84
C GLN A 299 8.71 -21.11 -1.74
N LYS A 300 8.11 -20.62 -0.65
CA LYS A 300 8.04 -19.19 -0.33
C LYS A 300 9.44 -18.60 -0.15
N ARG A 301 9.59 -17.31 -0.39
CA ARG A 301 10.76 -16.53 0.02
C ARG A 301 10.50 -15.92 1.41
N ARG A 302 11.56 -15.72 2.18
CA ARG A 302 11.50 -15.07 3.50
C ARG A 302 11.44 -13.57 3.34
N ILE A 303 10.25 -13.00 3.30
CA ILE A 303 10.05 -11.58 2.97
C ILE A 303 9.10 -10.95 3.97
N LEU A 304 9.50 -9.82 4.51
CA LEU A 304 8.65 -8.87 5.22
C LEU A 304 8.32 -7.70 4.30
N THR A 305 7.15 -7.11 4.45
CA THR A 305 6.79 -5.94 3.64
C THR A 305 6.12 -4.86 4.47
N SER A 306 6.31 -3.61 4.08
CA SER A 306 5.32 -2.56 4.30
C SER A 306 4.29 -2.60 3.16
N GLU A 307 3.51 -1.54 2.97
CA GLU A 307 2.62 -1.39 1.81
C GLU A 307 3.40 -1.17 0.51
N ARG A 308 4.62 -0.60 0.58
CA ARG A 308 5.38 -0.08 -0.55
C ARG A 308 6.79 -0.66 -0.71
N LYS A 309 7.29 -1.34 0.29
CA LYS A 309 8.67 -1.85 0.34
C LYS A 309 8.72 -3.29 0.82
N LEU A 310 9.55 -4.05 0.15
CA LEU A 310 9.84 -5.44 0.46
C LEU A 310 11.24 -5.56 1.07
N VAL A 311 11.40 -6.41 2.09
CA VAL A 311 12.67 -6.76 2.74
C VAL A 311 12.82 -8.27 2.74
N GLU A 312 13.73 -8.77 1.92
CA GLU A 312 14.03 -10.20 1.85
C GLU A 312 15.11 -10.59 2.86
N ILE A 313 14.90 -11.71 3.54
CA ILE A 313 15.79 -12.26 4.57
C ILE A 313 16.44 -13.52 4.02
N THR A 314 17.75 -13.47 3.74
CA THR A 314 18.51 -14.61 3.30
C THR A 314 19.54 -15.02 4.35
N LEU A 315 19.91 -16.30 4.40
CA LEU A 315 20.85 -16.84 5.41
C LEU A 315 22.26 -16.29 5.26
N ASP A 316 22.68 -16.02 4.01
CA ASP A 316 23.99 -15.49 3.66
C ASP A 316 23.92 -14.03 3.16
N GLY A 317 22.78 -13.38 3.30
CA GLY A 317 22.58 -11.98 2.95
C GLY A 317 23.23 -11.00 3.95
N ASN A 318 23.13 -9.72 3.62
CA ASN A 318 23.63 -8.67 4.48
C ASN A 318 22.91 -8.63 5.83
N PHE A 319 23.64 -8.32 6.90
CA PHE A 319 23.09 -8.19 8.23
C PHE A 319 22.06 -7.07 8.32
N MET A 320 20.97 -7.29 9.05
CA MET A 320 19.87 -6.34 9.20
C MET A 320 19.68 -5.90 10.66
N VAL A 321 19.26 -4.65 10.85
CA VAL A 321 18.88 -4.13 12.16
C VAL A 321 17.37 -3.98 12.25
N ILE A 322 16.77 -4.56 13.29
CA ILE A 322 15.41 -4.29 13.75
C ILE A 322 15.53 -3.16 14.77
N GLY A 323 14.98 -1.97 14.44
CA GLY A 323 15.10 -0.78 15.26
C GLY A 323 14.26 -0.86 16.53
N GLU A 324 14.87 -0.74 17.71
CA GLU A 324 14.27 -0.96 19.05
C GLU A 324 13.73 0.31 19.73
N ARG A 325 13.75 1.49 19.07
CA ARG A 325 13.50 2.74 19.75
C ARG A 325 12.04 3.01 20.10
N ILE A 326 11.08 2.46 19.33
CA ILE A 326 9.63 2.64 19.55
C ILE A 326 9.16 1.65 20.64
N ASN A 327 9.58 1.92 21.86
CA ASN A 327 9.28 1.15 23.05
C ASN A 327 9.32 2.06 24.28
N PRO A 328 8.24 2.21 25.06
CA PRO A 328 8.15 3.12 26.20
C PRO A 328 8.97 2.67 27.43
N THR A 329 9.46 1.43 27.44
CA THR A 329 10.19 0.88 28.61
C THR A 329 11.42 1.75 28.94
N GLY A 330 11.43 2.32 30.14
CA GLY A 330 12.52 3.18 30.64
C GLY A 330 12.56 4.60 30.05
N LYS A 331 11.67 4.98 29.12
CA LYS A 331 11.66 6.28 28.45
C LYS A 331 10.56 7.20 28.99
N LYS A 332 10.83 7.91 30.11
CA LYS A 332 9.83 8.74 30.81
C LYS A 332 9.16 9.81 29.93
N LYS A 333 9.89 10.44 28.99
CA LYS A 333 9.35 11.46 28.08
C LYS A 333 8.34 10.83 27.12
N LEU A 334 8.68 9.71 26.49
CA LEU A 334 7.78 8.96 25.61
C LEU A 334 6.53 8.48 26.37
N GLN A 335 6.70 7.94 27.60
CA GLN A 335 5.57 7.52 28.43
C GLN A 335 4.62 8.68 28.77
N ALA A 336 5.13 9.90 28.98
CA ALA A 336 4.30 11.07 29.27
C ALA A 336 3.50 11.46 28.01
N GLU A 337 4.12 11.52 26.86
CA GLU A 337 3.50 11.85 25.58
C GLU A 337 2.41 10.84 25.18
N LEU A 338 2.68 9.53 25.33
CA LEU A 338 1.69 8.48 25.05
C LEU A 338 0.45 8.57 25.98
N ARG A 339 0.61 8.99 27.24
CA ARG A 339 -0.53 9.23 28.14
C ARG A 339 -1.38 10.43 27.73
N GLU A 340 -0.81 11.37 27.01
CA GLU A 340 -1.52 12.51 26.42
C GLU A 340 -2.14 12.19 25.05
N GLY A 341 -1.92 10.95 24.54
CA GLY A 341 -2.43 10.50 23.25
C GLY A 341 -1.64 11.02 22.04
N SER A 342 -0.45 11.62 22.27
CA SER A 342 0.41 12.13 21.20
C SER A 342 1.40 11.08 20.72
N LEU A 343 1.71 11.04 19.41
CA LEU A 343 2.64 10.13 18.75
C LEU A 343 3.82 10.86 18.07
N ASN A 344 4.04 12.15 18.37
CA ASN A 344 5.10 12.94 17.74
C ASN A 344 6.50 12.34 17.95
N MET A 345 6.81 11.88 19.19
CA MET A 345 8.08 11.21 19.47
C MET A 345 8.19 9.86 18.75
N VAL A 346 7.09 9.10 18.64
CA VAL A 346 7.05 7.84 17.91
C VAL A 346 7.40 8.10 16.44
N ARG A 347 6.76 9.08 15.83
CA ARG A 347 7.02 9.51 14.46
C ARG A 347 8.50 9.87 14.26
N GLN A 348 9.06 10.72 15.14
CA GLN A 348 10.46 11.11 15.04
C GLN A 348 11.40 9.91 15.21
N MET A 349 11.09 9.00 16.15
CA MET A 349 11.87 7.77 16.34
C MET A 349 11.80 6.84 15.13
N ALA A 350 10.68 6.77 14.42
CA ALA A 350 10.55 5.98 13.20
C ALA A 350 11.47 6.53 12.09
N LEU A 351 11.40 7.85 11.84
CA LEU A 351 12.25 8.54 10.87
C LEU A 351 13.74 8.39 11.21
N ASP A 352 14.12 8.67 12.46
CA ASP A 352 15.52 8.57 12.91
C ASP A 352 16.09 7.15 12.71
N GLN A 353 15.27 6.12 12.94
CA GLN A 353 15.72 4.73 12.78
C GLN A 353 15.85 4.32 11.32
N GLU A 354 14.90 4.72 10.46
CA GLU A 354 14.99 4.46 9.02
C GLU A 354 16.20 5.19 8.41
N GLU A 355 16.39 6.47 8.71
CA GLU A 355 17.53 7.29 8.26
C GLU A 355 18.89 6.71 8.71
N ASN A 356 18.95 6.05 9.87
CA ASN A 356 20.16 5.41 10.39
C ASN A 356 20.33 3.95 9.91
N GLY A 357 19.45 3.45 9.05
CA GLY A 357 19.59 2.17 8.37
C GLY A 357 18.94 0.98 9.07
N ALA A 358 17.88 1.19 9.87
CA ALA A 358 17.00 0.09 10.28
C ALA A 358 16.32 -0.49 9.05
N ALA A 359 16.32 -1.82 8.92
CA ALA A 359 15.61 -2.53 7.86
C ALA A 359 14.14 -2.81 8.26
N ILE A 360 13.88 -2.94 9.54
CA ILE A 360 12.58 -3.29 10.16
C ILE A 360 12.45 -2.42 11.41
N LEU A 361 11.25 -2.03 11.81
CA LEU A 361 11.00 -1.30 13.06
C LEU A 361 10.20 -2.17 14.03
N ASP A 362 10.76 -2.39 15.22
CA ASP A 362 10.06 -3.02 16.33
C ASP A 362 9.17 -1.99 17.05
N VAL A 363 7.89 -2.32 17.21
CA VAL A 363 6.87 -1.45 17.79
C VAL A 363 6.28 -2.10 19.01
N ASN A 364 6.51 -1.50 20.18
CA ASN A 364 5.98 -1.94 21.48
C ASN A 364 5.30 -0.76 22.17
N MET A 365 4.07 -0.96 22.67
CA MET A 365 3.28 0.06 23.39
C MET A 365 2.96 -0.38 24.84
N GLY A 366 3.60 -1.45 25.34
CA GLY A 366 3.37 -2.00 26.68
C GLY A 366 3.79 -1.06 27.80
N MET A 367 2.82 -0.37 28.41
CA MET A 367 3.03 0.46 29.60
C MET A 367 1.73 0.65 30.39
N ASN A 368 1.89 0.97 31.69
CA ASN A 368 0.74 1.27 32.54
C ASN A 368 0.15 2.67 32.26
N GLY A 369 -1.17 2.76 32.33
CA GLY A 369 -1.90 4.03 32.29
C GLY A 369 -2.32 4.49 30.88
N ILE A 370 -2.32 3.57 29.91
CA ILE A 370 -2.91 3.72 28.57
C ILE A 370 -3.70 2.46 28.21
N ASP A 371 -4.59 2.56 27.21
CA ASP A 371 -5.10 1.40 26.48
C ASP A 371 -4.05 0.98 25.46
N GLU A 372 -3.35 -0.14 25.71
CA GLU A 372 -2.26 -0.62 24.87
C GLU A 372 -2.75 -0.99 23.48
N LYS A 373 -3.97 -1.55 23.35
CA LYS A 373 -4.54 -1.96 22.06
C LYS A 373 -4.83 -0.75 21.17
N GLU A 374 -5.52 0.24 21.72
CA GLU A 374 -5.82 1.49 21.01
C GLU A 374 -4.54 2.20 20.62
N MET A 375 -3.56 2.29 21.54
CA MET A 375 -2.27 2.93 21.28
C MET A 375 -1.47 2.18 20.22
N MET A 376 -1.47 0.85 20.19
CA MET A 376 -0.80 0.05 19.15
C MET A 376 -1.41 0.32 17.79
N ILE A 377 -2.75 0.33 17.68
CA ILE A 377 -3.46 0.63 16.43
C ILE A 377 -3.10 2.03 15.90
N ASN A 378 -3.18 3.04 16.75
CA ASN A 378 -2.85 4.42 16.40
C ASN A 378 -1.37 4.56 16.00
N THR A 379 -0.47 3.85 16.68
CA THR A 379 0.95 3.81 16.35
C THR A 379 1.21 3.18 14.98
N ILE A 380 0.52 2.11 14.63
CA ILE A 380 0.65 1.48 13.30
C ILE A 380 0.24 2.47 12.22
N TYR A 381 -0.91 3.13 12.35
CA TYR A 381 -1.33 4.16 11.39
C TYR A 381 -0.31 5.30 11.27
N GLU A 382 0.22 5.80 12.39
CA GLU A 382 1.22 6.87 12.39
C GLU A 382 2.53 6.44 11.72
N VAL A 383 3.06 5.27 12.08
CA VAL A 383 4.36 4.79 11.57
C VAL A 383 4.28 4.42 10.09
N THR A 384 3.23 3.71 9.66
CA THR A 384 3.06 3.31 8.24
C THR A 384 2.80 4.48 7.31
N SER A 385 2.25 5.58 7.84
CA SER A 385 2.10 6.85 7.11
C SER A 385 3.41 7.65 7.03
N THR A 386 4.38 7.34 7.89
CA THR A 386 5.60 8.12 8.08
C THR A 386 6.81 7.52 7.37
N VAL A 387 6.98 6.19 7.43
CA VAL A 387 8.15 5.45 6.91
C VAL A 387 7.72 4.22 6.12
N ASP A 388 8.63 3.69 5.30
CA ASP A 388 8.40 2.50 4.47
C ASP A 388 9.02 1.21 5.05
N CYS A 389 9.60 1.26 6.26
CA CYS A 389 10.12 0.07 6.91
C CYS A 389 9.00 -0.92 7.28
N PRO A 390 9.13 -2.23 7.00
CA PRO A 390 8.27 -3.25 7.59
C PRO A 390 8.28 -3.20 9.12
N LEU A 391 7.15 -3.60 9.75
CA LEU A 391 7.01 -3.59 11.20
C LEU A 391 7.17 -4.97 11.82
N CYS A 392 7.81 -4.97 12.99
CA CYS A 392 7.85 -6.04 13.95
C CYS A 392 6.88 -5.67 15.09
N ILE A 393 5.80 -6.44 15.26
CA ILE A 393 4.76 -6.18 16.26
C ILE A 393 5.15 -6.87 17.56
N ASP A 394 5.48 -6.07 18.56
CA ASP A 394 5.94 -6.55 19.87
C ASP A 394 4.88 -6.29 20.96
N SER A 395 4.23 -7.33 21.41
CA SER A 395 3.36 -7.32 22.60
C SER A 395 3.34 -8.68 23.29
N SER A 396 3.10 -8.68 24.60
CA SER A 396 2.85 -9.90 25.37
C SER A 396 1.40 -10.42 25.23
N HIS A 397 0.49 -9.58 24.71
CA HIS A 397 -0.95 -9.84 24.62
C HIS A 397 -1.36 -10.29 23.22
N VAL A 398 -1.98 -11.47 23.14
CA VAL A 398 -2.40 -12.09 21.86
C VAL A 398 -3.41 -11.23 21.10
N ASP A 399 -4.39 -10.67 21.80
CA ASP A 399 -5.45 -9.84 21.21
C ASP A 399 -4.95 -8.49 20.68
N ILE A 400 -3.86 -7.96 21.23
CA ILE A 400 -3.21 -6.75 20.73
C ILE A 400 -2.45 -7.07 19.44
N ILE A 401 -1.70 -8.19 19.42
CA ILE A 401 -1.00 -8.63 18.20
C ILE A 401 -2.01 -8.90 17.09
N GLU A 402 -3.13 -9.59 17.36
CA GLU A 402 -4.16 -9.85 16.34
C GLU A 402 -4.75 -8.55 15.79
N ALA A 403 -5.11 -7.61 16.66
CA ALA A 403 -5.64 -6.31 16.23
C ALA A 403 -4.63 -5.52 15.37
N ALA A 404 -3.35 -5.57 15.71
CA ALA A 404 -2.27 -4.96 14.96
C ALA A 404 -2.09 -5.59 13.56
N LEU A 405 -2.04 -6.92 13.48
CA LEU A 405 -1.90 -7.66 12.22
C LEU A 405 -3.08 -7.42 11.28
N ARG A 406 -4.28 -7.26 11.84
CA ARG A 406 -5.50 -7.05 11.09
C ARG A 406 -5.46 -5.77 10.26
N ILE A 407 -4.95 -4.67 10.84
CA ILE A 407 -4.88 -3.36 10.17
C ILE A 407 -3.56 -3.08 9.47
N TYR A 408 -2.50 -3.84 9.74
CA TYR A 408 -1.19 -3.59 9.16
C TYR A 408 -1.18 -3.85 7.65
N PRO A 409 -0.79 -2.89 6.79
CA PRO A 409 -0.95 -3.01 5.33
C PRO A 409 0.02 -3.97 4.65
N GLY A 410 1.05 -4.44 5.34
CA GLY A 410 2.10 -5.31 4.82
C GLY A 410 2.07 -6.72 5.40
N ARG A 411 3.18 -7.45 5.21
CA ARG A 411 3.47 -8.71 5.86
C ARG A 411 4.36 -8.47 7.06
N ALA A 412 3.79 -8.54 8.27
CA ALA A 412 4.46 -8.23 9.53
C ALA A 412 5.36 -9.34 10.04
N LEU A 413 6.25 -8.96 10.98
CA LEU A 413 6.97 -9.87 11.88
C LEU A 413 6.32 -9.81 13.27
N ILE A 414 6.05 -10.95 13.89
CA ILE A 414 5.54 -11.03 15.28
C ILE A 414 6.72 -11.22 16.24
N ASN A 415 6.80 -10.40 17.27
CA ASN A 415 7.74 -10.54 18.39
C ASN A 415 6.96 -10.82 19.66
N SER A 416 6.84 -12.07 20.15
CA SER A 416 7.38 -13.33 19.65
C SER A 416 6.43 -14.50 19.97
N ILE A 417 6.65 -15.64 19.33
CA ILE A 417 5.96 -16.89 19.64
C ILE A 417 6.93 -17.84 20.36
N SER A 418 6.54 -18.33 21.53
CA SER A 418 7.29 -19.32 22.34
C SER A 418 6.53 -20.64 22.44
N MET A 419 7.14 -21.65 23.05
CA MET A 419 6.47 -22.93 23.33
C MET A 419 5.50 -22.85 24.52
N GLU A 420 5.20 -21.64 25.02
CA GLU A 420 4.14 -21.43 26.02
C GLU A 420 2.78 -21.78 25.42
N LYS A 421 1.98 -22.55 26.18
CA LYS A 421 0.71 -23.09 25.68
C LYS A 421 -0.21 -22.02 25.08
N GLU A 422 -0.34 -20.88 25.73
CA GLU A 422 -1.23 -19.82 25.24
C GLU A 422 -0.80 -19.30 23.87
N LYS A 423 0.50 -19.12 23.66
CA LYS A 423 1.05 -18.63 22.39
C LYS A 423 0.96 -19.68 21.30
N MET A 424 1.23 -20.95 21.64
CA MET A 424 1.08 -22.05 20.67
C MET A 424 -0.37 -22.26 20.23
N ASP A 425 -1.31 -22.19 21.17
CA ASP A 425 -2.71 -22.50 20.90
C ASP A 425 -3.48 -21.36 20.23
N LYS A 426 -3.06 -20.09 20.47
CA LYS A 426 -3.77 -18.91 20.00
C LYS A 426 -2.97 -18.08 18.98
N LEU A 427 -1.73 -17.73 19.31
CA LEU A 427 -0.96 -16.78 18.50
C LEU A 427 -0.39 -17.41 17.23
N LEU A 428 0.00 -18.70 17.29
CA LEU A 428 0.50 -19.40 16.11
C LEU A 428 -0.56 -19.54 15.00
N PRO A 429 -1.85 -19.89 15.28
CA PRO A 429 -2.92 -19.83 14.28
C PRO A 429 -3.23 -18.41 13.77
N ILE A 430 -3.06 -17.38 14.62
CA ILE A 430 -3.21 -15.98 14.19
C ILE A 430 -2.11 -15.60 13.20
N ALA A 431 -0.87 -16.03 13.42
CA ALA A 431 0.23 -15.80 12.49
C ALA A 431 -0.06 -16.43 11.11
N GLU A 432 -0.60 -17.65 11.09
CA GLU A 432 -1.03 -18.30 9.84
C GLU A 432 -2.17 -17.55 9.16
N LYS A 433 -3.23 -17.20 9.91
CA LYS A 433 -4.43 -16.50 9.42
C LYS A 433 -4.09 -15.20 8.69
N TYR A 434 -3.14 -14.40 9.20
CA TYR A 434 -2.73 -13.12 8.62
C TYR A 434 -1.45 -13.23 7.77
N GLY A 435 -0.89 -14.42 7.57
CA GLY A 435 0.29 -14.69 6.78
C GLY A 435 1.56 -14.04 7.33
N ALA A 436 1.61 -13.74 8.62
CA ALA A 436 2.74 -13.08 9.26
C ALA A 436 3.93 -14.02 9.46
N MET A 437 5.15 -13.48 9.43
CA MET A 437 6.34 -14.15 9.95
C MET A 437 6.41 -13.96 11.46
N PHE A 438 7.17 -14.80 12.15
CA PHE A 438 7.34 -14.65 13.60
C PHE A 438 8.77 -14.95 14.08
N ILE A 439 9.16 -14.26 15.15
CA ILE A 439 10.34 -14.60 15.95
C ILE A 439 9.97 -15.75 16.88
N LEU A 440 10.64 -16.88 16.72
CA LEU A 440 10.54 -18.02 17.61
C LEU A 440 11.43 -17.78 18.83
N LEU A 441 10.84 -17.53 20.00
CA LEU A 441 11.55 -17.36 21.26
C LEU A 441 11.62 -18.72 21.97
N PRO A 442 12.81 -19.30 22.19
CA PRO A 442 12.94 -20.66 22.73
C PRO A 442 12.72 -20.71 24.27
N LEU A 443 11.50 -20.37 24.67
CA LEU A 443 10.96 -20.47 26.03
C LEU A 443 9.80 -21.47 26.07
N SER A 444 9.51 -21.99 27.27
CA SER A 444 8.37 -22.87 27.53
C SER A 444 7.63 -22.43 28.81
N ASP A 445 6.52 -23.11 29.15
CA ASP A 445 5.82 -22.88 30.42
C ASP A 445 6.72 -23.18 31.65
N ALA A 446 7.80 -23.93 31.46
CA ALA A 446 8.82 -24.16 32.51
C ALA A 446 9.82 -23.01 32.66
N GLY A 447 9.76 -22.01 31.74
CA GLY A 447 10.66 -20.88 31.71
C GLY A 447 11.82 -21.06 30.72
N LEU A 448 13.02 -20.59 31.13
CA LEU A 448 14.25 -20.66 30.32
C LEU A 448 14.74 -22.10 30.17
N PRO A 449 15.27 -22.49 28.98
CA PRO A 449 15.90 -23.82 28.82
C PRO A 449 17.14 -23.94 29.70
N ASN A 450 17.37 -25.17 30.22
CA ASN A 450 18.50 -25.46 31.09
C ASN A 450 19.84 -25.52 30.36
N ASP A 451 19.82 -25.87 29.07
CA ASP A 451 21.00 -26.02 28.21
C ASP A 451 20.67 -25.85 26.72
N SER A 452 21.69 -25.93 25.86
CA SER A 452 21.55 -25.82 24.41
C SER A 452 20.71 -26.95 23.81
N GLU A 453 20.73 -28.17 24.37
CA GLU A 453 19.95 -29.30 23.84
C GLU A 453 18.44 -29.09 24.05
N GLU A 454 18.04 -28.67 25.27
CA GLU A 454 16.65 -28.30 25.56
C GLU A 454 16.20 -27.12 24.69
N LYS A 455 17.07 -26.09 24.52
CA LYS A 455 16.79 -24.96 23.61
C LYS A 455 16.54 -25.44 22.17
N HIS A 456 17.37 -26.31 21.65
CA HIS A 456 17.22 -26.89 20.31
C HIS A 456 15.95 -27.76 20.20
N ALA A 457 15.56 -28.46 21.24
CA ALA A 457 14.32 -29.24 21.26
C ALA A 457 13.08 -28.33 21.20
N ILE A 458 13.06 -27.22 21.94
CA ILE A 458 11.98 -26.22 21.90
C ILE A 458 11.85 -25.65 20.49
N ILE A 459 12.98 -25.25 19.86
CA ILE A 459 12.99 -24.69 18.48
C ILE A 459 12.36 -25.69 17.51
N ARG A 460 12.77 -26.95 17.52
CA ARG A 460 12.19 -27.99 16.67
C ARG A 460 10.69 -28.17 16.89
N THR A 461 10.26 -28.22 18.16
CA THR A 461 8.85 -28.44 18.53
C THR A 461 7.96 -27.32 17.98
N VAL A 462 8.33 -26.05 18.16
CA VAL A 462 7.55 -24.91 17.64
C VAL A 462 7.55 -24.91 16.13
N MET A 463 8.71 -25.14 15.47
CA MET A 463 8.80 -25.24 14.02
C MET A 463 7.89 -26.34 13.46
N GLU A 464 7.89 -27.55 14.05
CA GLU A 464 7.06 -28.67 13.61
C GLU A 464 5.55 -28.37 13.75
N GLN A 465 5.15 -27.66 14.82
CA GLN A 465 3.76 -27.26 15.00
C GLN A 465 3.35 -26.18 13.98
N ALA A 466 4.23 -25.21 13.69
CA ALA A 466 3.99 -24.20 12.64
C ALA A 466 3.77 -24.86 11.26
N ILE A 467 4.63 -25.80 10.89
CA ILE A 467 4.50 -26.57 9.63
C ILE A 467 3.20 -27.38 9.60
N LYS A 468 2.81 -27.98 10.70
CA LYS A 468 1.58 -28.80 10.81
C LYS A 468 0.30 -27.99 10.55
N ILE A 469 0.26 -26.72 10.90
CA ILE A 469 -0.91 -25.85 10.67
C ILE A 469 -0.89 -25.15 9.31
N GLY A 470 0.12 -25.40 8.46
CA GLY A 470 0.19 -24.85 7.10
C GLY A 470 1.21 -23.73 6.88
N MET A 471 1.93 -23.34 7.93
CA MET A 471 3.07 -22.42 7.78
C MET A 471 4.29 -23.14 7.18
N SER A 472 5.31 -22.40 6.81
CA SER A 472 6.56 -22.95 6.31
C SER A 472 7.75 -22.51 7.17
N LYS A 473 8.91 -23.15 7.02
CA LYS A 473 10.12 -22.70 7.71
C LYS A 473 10.58 -21.29 7.28
N GLU A 474 10.12 -20.84 6.13
CA GLU A 474 10.36 -19.49 5.62
C GLU A 474 9.58 -18.41 6.40
N ASP A 475 8.62 -18.81 7.23
CA ASP A 475 7.86 -17.89 8.10
C ASP A 475 8.50 -17.71 9.48
N ILE A 476 9.65 -18.38 9.75
CA ILE A 476 10.25 -18.49 11.08
C ILE A 476 11.62 -17.81 11.14
N ILE A 477 11.84 -16.99 12.19
CA ILE A 477 13.13 -16.42 12.58
C ILE A 477 13.38 -16.85 14.02
N VAL A 478 14.56 -17.40 14.37
CA VAL A 478 14.82 -17.91 15.71
C VAL A 478 15.54 -16.86 16.56
N ASP A 479 15.01 -16.53 17.75
CA ASP A 479 15.75 -15.72 18.73
C ASP A 479 16.83 -16.56 19.43
N GLY A 480 18.06 -16.03 19.49
CA GLY A 480 19.18 -16.67 20.15
C GLY A 480 19.06 -16.73 21.67
N LEU A 481 18.06 -16.07 22.27
CA LEU A 481 17.82 -15.98 23.71
C LEU A 481 19.07 -15.51 24.47
N VAL A 482 19.44 -14.25 24.26
CA VAL A 482 20.65 -13.63 24.82
C VAL A 482 20.47 -13.36 26.31
N ALA A 483 21.15 -14.12 27.15
CA ALA A 483 21.29 -13.84 28.59
C ALA A 483 22.41 -12.80 28.82
N THR A 484 22.39 -12.12 29.97
CA THR A 484 23.49 -11.23 30.33
C THR A 484 24.75 -12.02 30.78
N ILE A 485 25.90 -11.60 30.25
CA ILE A 485 27.19 -12.21 30.58
C ILE A 485 27.52 -12.07 32.06
N GLY A 486 26.96 -11.08 32.78
CA GLY A 486 27.10 -10.90 34.21
C GLY A 486 26.44 -11.98 35.04
N ALA A 487 25.38 -12.63 34.55
CA ALA A 487 24.70 -13.75 35.17
C ALA A 487 25.19 -15.11 34.64
N ASN A 488 25.52 -15.23 33.38
CA ASN A 488 26.03 -16.45 32.72
C ASN A 488 27.29 -16.13 31.91
N PRO A 489 28.48 -16.49 32.38
CA PRO A 489 29.72 -16.23 31.63
C PRO A 489 29.80 -16.90 30.24
N ARG A 490 28.98 -17.95 29.98
CA ARG A 490 28.90 -18.65 28.72
C ARG A 490 27.80 -18.10 27.79
N ALA A 491 27.03 -17.09 28.21
CA ALA A 491 25.87 -16.59 27.46
C ALA A 491 26.15 -16.32 25.98
N ALA A 492 27.28 -15.67 25.68
CA ALA A 492 27.68 -15.40 24.30
C ALA A 492 27.97 -16.68 23.50
N VAL A 493 28.68 -17.64 24.12
CA VAL A 493 29.03 -18.92 23.49
C VAL A 493 27.80 -19.76 23.17
N GLU A 494 26.85 -19.84 24.11
CA GLU A 494 25.56 -20.52 23.91
C GLU A 494 24.72 -19.89 22.79
N CYS A 495 24.77 -18.57 22.66
CA CYS A 495 24.15 -17.89 21.52
C CYS A 495 24.83 -18.25 20.17
N TYR A 496 26.18 -18.25 20.11
CA TYR A 496 26.90 -18.63 18.89
C TYR A 496 26.61 -20.07 18.47
N GLU A 497 26.53 -20.99 19.42
CA GLU A 497 26.13 -22.38 19.20
C GLU A 497 24.72 -22.45 18.60
N THR A 498 23.76 -21.68 19.15
CA THR A 498 22.38 -21.61 18.66
C THR A 498 22.30 -21.02 17.25
N PHE A 499 23.00 -19.90 16.97
CA PHE A 499 23.00 -19.30 15.63
C PHE A 499 23.56 -20.26 14.58
N SER A 500 24.71 -20.91 14.90
CA SER A 500 25.33 -21.89 14.01
C SER A 500 24.43 -23.11 13.78
N TYR A 501 23.76 -23.62 14.79
CA TYR A 501 22.78 -24.71 14.68
C TYR A 501 21.58 -24.32 13.78
N CYS A 502 20.97 -23.19 14.03
CA CYS A 502 19.82 -22.72 13.24
C CYS A 502 20.20 -22.55 11.77
N LYS A 503 21.35 -21.92 11.49
CA LYS A 503 21.80 -21.67 10.12
C LYS A 503 22.16 -22.98 9.39
N ASN A 504 22.99 -23.83 10.00
CA ASN A 504 23.62 -24.92 9.29
C ASN A 504 22.80 -26.22 9.27
N GLU A 505 21.95 -26.46 10.30
CA GLU A 505 21.17 -27.69 10.42
C GLU A 505 19.68 -27.48 10.11
N LEU A 506 19.11 -26.33 10.52
CA LEU A 506 17.68 -26.05 10.30
C LEU A 506 17.43 -25.17 9.08
N GLU A 507 18.44 -24.48 8.57
CA GLU A 507 18.33 -23.44 7.52
C GLU A 507 17.37 -22.32 7.91
N LEU A 508 17.40 -21.91 9.18
CA LEU A 508 16.58 -20.84 9.72
C LEU A 508 17.42 -19.58 9.97
N PRO A 509 16.90 -18.38 9.62
CA PRO A 509 17.49 -17.11 10.02
C PRO A 509 17.35 -16.89 11.53
N THR A 510 18.24 -16.07 12.08
CA THR A 510 18.29 -15.82 13.51
C THR A 510 18.22 -14.34 13.84
N ALA A 511 17.62 -14.03 15.00
CA ALA A 511 17.56 -12.71 15.58
C ALA A 511 18.06 -12.72 17.03
N CYS A 512 18.31 -11.56 17.60
CA CYS A 512 18.51 -11.44 19.05
C CYS A 512 18.31 -10.01 19.55
N GLY A 513 17.88 -9.88 20.81
CA GLY A 513 17.95 -8.63 21.56
C GLY A 513 19.39 -8.33 21.96
N LEU A 514 20.13 -7.60 21.12
CA LEU A 514 21.58 -7.42 21.23
C LEU A 514 22.04 -6.86 22.58
N SER A 515 21.32 -5.89 23.08
CA SER A 515 21.68 -5.14 24.29
C SER A 515 21.64 -5.97 25.58
N ASN A 516 21.01 -7.14 25.58
CA ASN A 516 20.90 -8.00 26.75
C ASN A 516 22.25 -8.55 27.20
N ILE A 517 23.16 -8.86 26.27
CA ILE A 517 24.48 -9.45 26.58
C ILE A 517 25.28 -8.61 27.60
N SER A 518 25.17 -7.29 27.51
CA SER A 518 25.96 -6.34 28.31
C SER A 518 25.20 -5.70 29.46
N PHE A 519 23.98 -6.21 29.78
CA PHE A 519 23.17 -5.60 30.84
C PHE A 519 23.92 -5.59 32.18
N GLY A 520 23.95 -4.43 32.85
CA GLY A 520 24.68 -4.23 34.13
C GLY A 520 26.17 -3.95 33.98
N LEU A 521 26.76 -4.04 32.77
CA LEU A 521 28.18 -3.74 32.56
C LEU A 521 28.42 -2.24 32.28
N PRO A 522 29.60 -1.70 32.62
CA PRO A 522 30.03 -0.38 32.15
C PRO A 522 30.41 -0.41 30.65
N GLU A 523 30.38 0.74 29.99
CA GLU A 523 30.81 0.91 28.57
C GLU A 523 30.26 -0.15 27.62
N ARG A 524 28.95 -0.38 27.70
CA ARG A 524 28.20 -1.45 27.03
C ARG A 524 28.42 -1.52 25.51
N THR A 525 28.69 -0.37 24.89
CA THR A 525 28.86 -0.26 23.44
C THR A 525 29.99 -1.15 22.91
N TYR A 526 31.10 -1.28 23.65
CA TYR A 526 32.21 -2.15 23.24
C TYR A 526 31.82 -3.63 23.26
N VAL A 527 31.15 -4.05 24.33
CA VAL A 527 30.68 -5.44 24.49
C VAL A 527 29.63 -5.77 23.43
N ASN A 528 28.66 -4.89 23.21
CA ASN A 528 27.62 -5.08 22.20
C ASN A 528 28.22 -5.17 20.78
N THR A 529 29.17 -4.31 20.45
CA THR A 529 29.80 -4.31 19.12
C THR A 529 30.67 -5.55 18.88
N ALA A 530 31.47 -5.98 19.88
CA ALA A 530 32.26 -7.19 19.78
C ALA A 530 31.36 -8.43 19.68
N PHE A 531 30.31 -8.54 20.52
CA PHE A 531 29.34 -9.63 20.47
C PHE A 531 28.65 -9.69 19.11
N LEU A 532 28.22 -8.54 18.56
CA LEU A 532 27.60 -8.47 17.23
C LEU A 532 28.50 -9.04 16.14
N THR A 533 29.77 -8.58 16.07
CA THR A 533 30.71 -9.03 15.04
C THR A 533 30.93 -10.54 15.11
N MET A 534 31.11 -11.10 16.31
CA MET A 534 31.26 -12.54 16.51
C MET A 534 29.96 -13.28 16.17
N ALA A 535 28.80 -12.77 16.56
CA ALA A 535 27.51 -13.37 16.27
C ALA A 535 27.22 -13.45 14.75
N ILE A 536 27.51 -12.40 14.01
CA ILE A 536 27.38 -12.36 12.54
C ILE A 536 28.27 -13.48 11.93
N ALA A 537 29.50 -13.64 12.39
CA ALA A 537 30.38 -14.70 11.91
C ALA A 537 29.85 -16.11 12.22
N HIS A 538 29.04 -16.27 13.26
CA HIS A 538 28.36 -17.52 13.63
C HIS A 538 26.97 -17.72 13.00
N GLY A 539 26.52 -16.79 12.13
CA GLY A 539 25.27 -16.95 11.36
C GLY A 539 24.09 -16.09 11.84
N LEU A 540 24.32 -15.13 12.73
CA LEU A 540 23.28 -14.15 13.08
C LEU A 540 22.89 -13.33 11.84
N THR A 541 21.61 -13.31 11.50
CA THR A 541 21.07 -12.59 10.32
C THR A 541 20.55 -11.20 10.66
N MET A 542 20.03 -11.00 11.88
CA MET A 542 19.51 -9.70 12.32
C MET A 542 19.62 -9.49 13.82
N ALA A 543 19.54 -8.25 14.28
CA ALA A 543 19.45 -7.94 15.71
C ALA A 543 18.46 -6.81 16.00
N ILE A 544 17.74 -6.96 17.11
CA ILE A 544 16.95 -5.90 17.73
C ILE A 544 17.94 -4.99 18.45
N ALA A 545 18.18 -3.80 17.88
CA ALA A 545 19.22 -2.89 18.31
C ALA A 545 18.89 -1.42 17.96
N ASN A 546 19.64 -0.49 18.55
CA ASN A 546 19.52 0.92 18.22
C ASN A 546 20.39 1.27 16.99
N PRO A 547 19.82 1.57 15.83
CA PRO A 547 20.58 1.90 14.61
C PRO A 547 21.33 3.24 14.70
N SER A 548 21.00 4.11 15.67
CA SER A 548 21.71 5.36 15.90
C SER A 548 23.09 5.17 16.58
N GLN A 549 23.42 3.93 16.99
CA GLN A 549 24.76 3.61 17.53
C GLN A 549 25.75 3.41 16.39
N GLU A 550 26.44 4.48 16.00
CA GLU A 550 27.34 4.52 14.84
C GLU A 550 28.42 3.42 14.87
N LEU A 551 29.07 3.19 16.02
CA LEU A 551 30.10 2.16 16.16
C LEU A 551 29.55 0.75 15.85
N LEU A 552 28.35 0.47 16.35
CA LEU A 552 27.66 -0.81 16.14
C LEU A 552 27.29 -1.00 14.65
N MET A 553 26.69 0.01 14.05
CA MET A 553 26.30 -0.04 12.64
C MET A 553 27.53 -0.19 11.72
N ASN A 554 28.60 0.59 11.97
CA ASN A 554 29.81 0.50 11.17
C ASN A 554 30.50 -0.87 11.30
N ALA A 555 30.43 -1.50 12.50
CA ALA A 555 30.93 -2.86 12.69
C ALA A 555 30.10 -3.90 11.94
N ALA A 556 28.77 -3.70 11.84
CA ALA A 556 27.90 -4.57 11.04
C ALA A 556 28.28 -4.53 9.56
N PHE A 557 28.37 -3.31 8.96
CA PHE A 557 28.78 -3.13 7.55
C PHE A 557 30.19 -3.69 7.28
N ALA A 558 31.12 -3.50 8.22
CA ALA A 558 32.47 -4.07 8.09
C ALA A 558 32.47 -5.61 8.19
N SER A 559 31.58 -6.19 9.00
CA SER A 559 31.43 -7.65 9.12
C SER A 559 30.90 -8.25 7.83
N ASP A 560 29.90 -7.62 7.19
CA ASP A 560 29.38 -8.06 5.90
C ASP A 560 30.47 -8.03 4.80
N LEU A 561 31.25 -6.95 4.77
CA LEU A 561 32.38 -6.81 3.84
C LEU A 561 33.44 -7.93 4.03
N LEU A 562 33.80 -8.21 5.30
CA LEU A 562 34.80 -9.26 5.63
C LEU A 562 34.28 -10.69 5.33
N LEU A 563 32.96 -10.88 5.32
CA LEU A 563 32.33 -12.15 4.94
C LEU A 563 32.02 -12.25 3.46
N ALA A 564 32.42 -11.26 2.65
CA ALA A 564 32.21 -11.19 1.20
C ALA A 564 30.74 -11.40 0.80
N ARG A 565 29.81 -10.77 1.55
CA ARG A 565 28.38 -10.79 1.24
C ARG A 565 28.09 -9.95 -0.02
N GLU A 566 26.99 -10.25 -0.68
CA GLU A 566 26.61 -9.59 -1.94
C GLU A 566 26.53 -8.06 -1.76
N GLU A 567 27.17 -7.31 -2.68
CA GLU A 567 27.24 -5.83 -2.69
C GLU A 567 27.75 -5.18 -1.39
N SER A 568 28.36 -5.95 -0.50
CA SER A 568 28.83 -5.45 0.80
C SER A 568 29.92 -4.40 0.70
N ASP A 569 30.73 -4.43 -0.35
CA ASP A 569 31.76 -3.42 -0.67
C ASP A 569 31.12 -2.08 -1.05
N ILE A 570 30.12 -2.09 -1.93
CA ILE A 570 29.37 -0.89 -2.33
C ILE A 570 28.68 -0.29 -1.11
N ARG A 571 27.92 -1.09 -0.36
CA ARG A 571 27.21 -0.66 0.86
C ARG A 571 28.14 -0.07 1.91
N TYR A 572 29.32 -0.68 2.13
CA TYR A 572 30.31 -0.15 3.06
C TYR A 572 30.86 1.21 2.61
N ILE A 573 31.18 1.36 1.31
CA ILE A 573 31.68 2.63 0.76
C ILE A 573 30.62 3.72 0.85
N GLU A 574 29.37 3.43 0.49
CA GLU A 574 28.24 4.39 0.62
C GLU A 574 28.05 4.85 2.07
N ARG A 575 28.08 3.91 3.02
CA ARG A 575 27.99 4.23 4.45
C ARG A 575 29.15 5.13 4.89
N MET A 576 30.38 4.87 4.46
CA MET A 576 31.54 5.70 4.83
C MET A 576 31.48 7.09 4.18
N ASN A 577 30.97 7.21 2.95
CA ASN A 577 30.76 8.49 2.29
C ASN A 577 29.70 9.32 2.99
N MET A 578 28.55 8.74 3.33
CA MET A 578 27.50 9.40 4.10
C MET A 578 28.02 9.94 5.46
N LEU A 579 28.85 9.15 6.14
CA LEU A 579 29.47 9.60 7.41
C LEU A 579 30.52 10.70 7.17
N ALA A 580 31.28 10.66 6.09
CA ALA A 580 32.24 11.71 5.74
C ALA A 580 31.52 13.03 5.46
N GLU A 581 30.39 13.01 4.75
CA GLU A 581 29.55 14.19 4.52
C GLU A 581 28.93 14.72 5.83
N LYS A 582 28.39 13.83 6.67
CA LYS A 582 27.80 14.19 7.98
C LYS A 582 28.80 14.90 8.91
N TYR A 583 30.08 14.54 8.82
CA TYR A 583 31.15 15.11 9.66
C TYR A 583 32.09 16.06 8.90
N ALA A 584 31.72 16.53 7.72
CA ALA A 584 32.51 17.48 6.96
C ALA A 584 32.78 18.77 7.79
N GLY A 585 34.03 19.04 8.07
CA GLY A 585 34.44 20.21 8.90
C GLY A 585 34.42 20.01 10.43
N GLN A 586 34.16 18.79 10.92
CA GLN A 586 34.22 18.45 12.36
C GLN A 586 35.37 17.47 12.64
N GLU A 587 36.09 17.62 13.79
CA GLU A 587 37.02 16.59 14.25
C GLU A 587 36.24 15.32 14.65
N ARG A 588 36.49 14.22 13.98
CA ARG A 588 35.86 12.92 14.23
C ARG A 588 36.45 12.29 15.49
N VAL A 589 35.72 12.35 16.61
CA VAL A 589 36.09 11.68 17.85
C VAL A 589 35.62 10.22 17.79
N LEU A 590 36.51 9.30 17.51
CA LEU A 590 36.22 7.85 17.39
C LEU A 590 35.93 7.16 18.74
N VAL A 591 36.04 7.88 19.88
CA VAL A 591 35.80 7.32 21.20
C VAL A 591 34.88 8.26 21.99
N PRO A 592 33.76 7.81 22.56
CA PRO A 592 32.90 8.65 23.41
C PRO A 592 33.62 8.95 24.73
N VAL A 593 34.07 10.17 24.93
CA VAL A 593 34.49 10.64 26.26
C VAL A 593 33.26 10.86 27.13
N LYS A 594 33.23 10.22 28.30
CA LYS A 594 32.17 10.39 29.30
C LYS A 594 31.82 11.87 29.48
N LYS A 595 30.63 12.29 29.04
CA LYS A 595 29.90 13.37 29.69
C LYS A 595 28.80 12.72 30.54
N ALA A 596 28.85 13.04 31.83
CA ALA A 596 27.85 12.69 32.80
C ALA A 596 26.45 13.03 32.29
N ALA A 597 25.47 12.21 32.67
CA ALA A 597 24.08 12.35 32.35
C ALA A 597 23.59 13.78 32.42
N ALA A 598 23.45 14.40 31.27
CA ALA A 598 22.71 15.63 31.07
C ALA A 598 22.03 15.50 29.72
N ASP A 599 20.72 15.46 29.79
CA ASP A 599 19.75 15.68 28.74
C ASP A 599 20.18 15.32 27.30
N ASP A 600 19.62 14.23 26.81
CA ASP A 600 19.52 13.92 25.39
C ASP A 600 18.73 15.05 24.68
N GLN A 601 19.38 16.16 24.42
CA GLN A 601 19.00 17.10 23.38
C GLN A 601 19.83 16.76 22.16
N ALA A 602 19.49 15.71 21.45
CA ALA A 602 19.85 15.59 20.05
C ALA A 602 19.08 16.71 19.33
N LYS A 603 19.77 17.75 18.92
CA LYS A 603 19.25 18.66 17.89
C LYS A 603 19.09 17.82 16.62
N PRO A 604 17.94 17.87 15.93
CA PRO A 604 17.80 17.28 14.61
C PRO A 604 18.91 17.84 13.72
N GLY A 605 19.57 16.97 12.95
CA GLY A 605 20.46 17.40 11.89
C GLY A 605 19.64 18.12 10.82
N SER A 606 19.48 19.43 10.96
CA SER A 606 18.95 20.27 9.89
C SER A 606 19.94 20.23 8.73
N GLN A 607 19.50 19.84 7.56
CA GLN A 607 20.18 20.25 6.33
C GLN A 607 20.25 21.78 6.38
N GLU A 608 21.46 22.33 6.25
CA GLU A 608 21.67 23.78 6.37
C GLU A 608 20.70 24.54 5.45
N GLY A 609 19.77 25.29 6.05
CA GLY A 609 18.90 26.26 5.40
C GLY A 609 17.38 25.97 5.45
N ARG A 610 16.90 24.82 5.94
CA ARG A 610 15.46 24.53 6.03
C ARG A 610 14.92 24.85 7.43
N SER A 611 13.74 25.52 7.49
CA SER A 611 13.08 25.81 8.77
C SER A 611 12.35 24.59 9.33
N ALA A 612 12.08 24.60 10.64
CA ALA A 612 11.28 23.55 11.28
C ALA A 612 9.85 23.45 10.70
N ILE A 613 9.26 24.57 10.28
CA ILE A 613 7.97 24.64 9.60
C ILE A 613 8.06 23.93 8.24
N PHE A 614 9.10 24.21 7.44
CA PHE A 614 9.33 23.55 6.16
C PHE A 614 9.42 22.03 6.32
N GLU A 615 10.24 21.57 7.28
CA GLU A 615 10.40 20.13 7.55
C GLU A 615 9.11 19.48 8.06
N ALA A 616 8.30 20.20 8.87
CA ALA A 616 7.03 19.70 9.36
C ALA A 616 6.03 19.47 8.20
N VAL A 617 5.98 20.37 7.23
CA VAL A 617 5.14 20.20 6.03
C VAL A 617 5.71 19.10 5.15
N LEU A 618 7.00 19.12 4.84
CA LEU A 618 7.65 18.12 3.99
C LEU A 618 7.39 16.70 4.49
N LYS A 619 7.51 16.48 5.80
CA LYS A 619 7.30 15.18 6.45
C LYS A 619 5.83 14.91 6.85
N GLY A 620 4.89 15.80 6.56
CA GLY A 620 3.48 15.66 6.91
C GLY A 620 3.19 15.62 8.42
N ASN A 621 3.98 16.34 9.26
CA ASN A 621 3.86 16.36 10.73
C ASN A 621 2.72 17.25 11.21
N LYS A 622 1.49 16.72 11.19
CA LYS A 622 0.28 17.43 11.66
C LYS A 622 0.35 17.83 13.14
N GLY A 623 0.95 16.99 13.99
CA GLY A 623 1.03 17.23 15.44
C GLY A 623 2.01 18.34 15.82
N GLY A 624 3.10 18.51 15.08
CA GLY A 624 4.15 19.48 15.41
C GLY A 624 4.02 20.83 14.71
N ILE A 625 3.29 20.91 13.58
CA ILE A 625 3.27 22.12 12.74
C ILE A 625 2.80 23.38 13.47
N LEU A 626 1.74 23.27 14.30
CA LEU A 626 1.18 24.42 15.03
C LEU A 626 2.14 24.96 16.10
N GLU A 627 2.95 24.11 16.74
CA GLU A 627 3.96 24.54 17.71
C GLU A 627 5.09 25.32 17.02
N GLU A 628 5.57 24.81 15.88
CA GLU A 628 6.62 25.50 15.12
C GLU A 628 6.13 26.82 14.52
N VAL A 629 4.90 26.89 14.03
CA VAL A 629 4.28 28.15 13.56
C VAL A 629 4.14 29.15 14.71
N LYS A 630 3.64 28.74 15.89
CA LYS A 630 3.54 29.61 17.07
C LYS A 630 4.89 30.14 17.52
N LYS A 631 5.93 29.31 17.45
CA LYS A 631 7.30 29.68 17.81
C LYS A 631 7.85 30.71 16.82
N ALA A 632 7.69 30.51 15.50
CA ALA A 632 8.13 31.47 14.49
C ALA A 632 7.44 32.86 14.68
N LEU A 633 6.13 32.86 14.92
CA LEU A 633 5.37 34.06 15.22
C LEU A 633 5.86 34.76 16.51
N ALA A 634 6.19 33.99 17.56
CA ALA A 634 6.74 34.52 18.81
C ALA A 634 8.16 35.08 18.63
N ASP A 635 8.94 34.54 17.71
CA ASP A 635 10.27 35.00 17.33
C ASP A 635 10.20 36.26 16.41
N GLY A 636 8.99 36.69 16.03
CA GLY A 636 8.75 37.96 15.32
C GLY A 636 8.59 37.81 13.81
N GLU A 637 8.50 36.59 13.29
CA GLU A 637 8.22 36.31 11.88
C GLU A 637 6.77 36.63 11.56
N LYS A 638 6.49 37.22 10.39
CA LYS A 638 5.14 37.59 10.01
C LYS A 638 4.37 36.43 9.40
N PRO A 639 3.02 36.39 9.54
CA PRO A 639 2.18 35.34 8.94
C PRO A 639 2.39 35.14 7.43
N ASP A 640 2.55 36.22 6.65
CA ASP A 640 2.83 36.20 5.22
C ASP A 640 4.22 35.65 4.89
N GLU A 641 5.22 35.94 5.74
CA GLU A 641 6.57 35.38 5.61
C GLU A 641 6.57 33.88 5.85
N ILE A 642 5.83 33.39 6.88
CA ILE A 642 5.67 31.98 7.16
C ILE A 642 5.06 31.24 5.96
N ILE A 643 4.02 31.81 5.34
CA ILE A 643 3.39 31.21 4.16
C ILE A 643 4.36 31.18 2.98
N ASN A 644 4.97 32.33 2.64
CA ASN A 644 5.75 32.45 1.42
C ASN A 644 7.15 31.83 1.50
N HIS A 645 7.80 31.84 2.67
CA HIS A 645 9.17 31.36 2.82
C HIS A 645 9.29 29.93 3.36
N HIS A 646 8.23 29.40 4.00
CA HIS A 646 8.28 28.08 4.60
C HIS A 646 7.22 27.12 4.03
N LEU A 647 5.93 27.49 4.05
CA LEU A 647 4.85 26.58 3.68
C LEU A 647 4.82 26.32 2.17
N ILE A 648 4.84 27.36 1.32
CA ILE A 648 4.82 27.23 -0.14
C ILE A 648 6.07 26.48 -0.67
N PRO A 649 7.30 26.83 -0.26
CA PRO A 649 8.46 26.08 -0.71
C PRO A 649 8.45 24.61 -0.28
N ALA A 650 7.91 24.29 0.90
CA ALA A 650 7.81 22.93 1.38
C ALA A 650 6.85 22.07 0.54
N ILE A 651 5.65 22.58 0.24
CA ILE A 651 4.69 21.83 -0.58
C ILE A 651 5.14 21.70 -2.04
N ASN A 652 5.88 22.68 -2.56
CA ASN A 652 6.51 22.56 -3.88
C ASN A 652 7.54 21.42 -3.91
N GLU A 653 8.35 21.26 -2.84
CA GLU A 653 9.29 20.12 -2.76
C GLU A 653 8.56 18.79 -2.64
N VAL A 654 7.44 18.73 -1.92
CA VAL A 654 6.57 17.54 -1.86
C VAL A 654 6.08 17.18 -3.27
N GLY A 655 5.65 18.16 -4.08
CA GLY A 655 5.29 17.94 -5.47
C GLY A 655 6.45 17.37 -6.30
N VAL A 656 7.65 17.91 -6.16
CA VAL A 656 8.86 17.40 -6.84
C VAL A 656 9.20 15.97 -6.41
N LEU A 657 9.01 15.63 -5.13
CA LEU A 657 9.25 14.28 -4.62
C LEU A 657 8.20 13.29 -5.12
N PHE A 658 6.95 13.74 -5.28
CA PHE A 658 5.88 12.98 -5.90
C PHE A 658 6.17 12.73 -7.39
N ASP A 659 6.55 13.77 -8.16
CA ASP A 659 6.95 13.65 -9.57
C ASP A 659 8.13 12.68 -9.78
N LYS A 660 9.05 12.61 -8.80
CA LYS A 660 10.20 11.69 -8.80
C LYS A 660 9.87 10.32 -8.23
N GLN A 661 8.61 10.04 -7.93
CA GLN A 661 8.16 8.77 -7.37
C GLN A 661 8.85 8.39 -6.04
N LYS A 662 9.28 9.40 -5.29
CA LYS A 662 9.80 9.24 -3.92
C LYS A 662 8.71 9.39 -2.87
N TYR A 663 7.67 10.18 -3.17
CA TYR A 663 6.45 10.31 -2.38
C TYR A 663 5.29 9.75 -3.18
N PHE A 664 4.33 9.16 -2.46
CA PHE A 664 3.09 8.63 -3.01
C PHE A 664 1.88 9.36 -2.44
N LEU A 665 0.69 9.00 -2.87
CA LEU A 665 -0.54 9.70 -2.48
C LEU A 665 -0.67 9.91 -0.96
N PRO A 666 -0.37 8.92 -0.09
CA PRO A 666 -0.46 9.11 1.36
C PRO A 666 0.43 10.23 1.90
N GLN A 667 1.70 10.28 1.46
CA GLN A 667 2.64 11.32 1.90
C GLN A 667 2.22 12.70 1.38
N LEU A 668 1.79 12.78 0.11
CA LEU A 668 1.32 14.02 -0.50
C LEU A 668 0.11 14.59 0.27
N ILE A 669 -0.89 13.77 0.59
CA ILE A 669 -2.08 14.17 1.38
C ILE A 669 -1.69 14.56 2.80
N SER A 670 -0.80 13.82 3.45
CA SER A 670 -0.34 14.16 4.82
C SER A 670 0.35 15.52 4.86
N SER A 671 1.24 15.81 3.90
CA SER A 671 1.93 17.09 3.77
C SER A 671 0.96 18.24 3.47
N ALA A 672 0.02 18.04 2.54
CA ALA A 672 -0.99 19.03 2.19
C ALA A 672 -1.92 19.36 3.37
N ASN A 673 -2.35 18.36 4.15
CA ASN A 673 -3.15 18.57 5.36
C ASN A 673 -2.35 19.30 6.45
N THR A 674 -1.05 18.99 6.60
CA THR A 674 -0.17 19.69 7.54
C THR A 674 -0.04 21.16 7.19
N MET A 675 0.16 21.48 5.90
CA MET A 675 0.18 22.85 5.41
C MET A 675 -1.15 23.57 5.65
N LYS A 676 -2.29 22.90 5.38
CA LYS A 676 -3.63 23.43 5.60
C LYS A 676 -3.83 23.86 7.05
N MET A 677 -3.44 23.02 8.03
CA MET A 677 -3.53 23.36 9.45
C MET A 677 -2.72 24.62 9.80
N ALA A 678 -1.52 24.77 9.23
CA ALA A 678 -0.70 25.96 9.42
C ALA A 678 -1.37 27.20 8.83
N ILE A 679 -1.90 27.12 7.61
CA ILE A 679 -2.60 28.23 6.94
C ILE A 679 -3.84 28.64 7.74
N GLU A 680 -4.71 27.71 8.12
CA GLU A 680 -5.91 27.98 8.93
C GLU A 680 -5.58 28.71 10.25
N TYR A 681 -4.41 28.43 10.83
CA TYR A 681 -3.95 29.10 12.04
C TYR A 681 -3.44 30.52 11.78
N VAL A 682 -2.69 30.78 10.70
CA VAL A 682 -2.10 32.09 10.40
C VAL A 682 -3.02 33.03 9.62
N GLU A 683 -3.96 32.48 8.83
CA GLU A 683 -4.89 33.24 7.98
C GLU A 683 -5.67 34.34 8.73
N PRO A 684 -6.24 34.13 9.95
CA PRO A 684 -6.91 35.19 10.70
C PRO A 684 -5.97 36.31 11.15
N MET A 685 -4.65 36.10 11.14
CA MET A 685 -3.62 37.05 11.57
C MET A 685 -3.06 37.87 10.39
N LEU A 686 -3.38 37.49 9.17
CA LEU A 686 -3.00 38.23 7.98
C LEU A 686 -3.74 39.59 7.98
N GLU A 687 -3.01 40.70 7.88
CA GLU A 687 -3.60 41.98 7.60
C GLU A 687 -4.33 41.86 6.24
N ARG A 688 -5.65 42.07 6.23
CA ARG A 688 -6.42 42.17 4.99
C ARG A 688 -5.97 43.40 4.23
N ASN A 689 -4.89 43.31 3.52
CA ASN A 689 -4.66 44.16 2.38
C ASN A 689 -5.60 43.70 1.27
N ASP A 690 -6.43 44.62 0.78
CA ASP A 690 -7.31 44.43 -0.41
C ASP A 690 -6.52 44.19 -1.71
N ALA A 691 -5.32 43.65 -1.65
CA ALA A 691 -4.44 43.36 -2.75
C ALA A 691 -4.44 41.85 -3.00
N GLU A 692 -5.19 41.51 -4.09
CA GLU A 692 -5.05 40.29 -4.88
C GLU A 692 -5.38 38.96 -4.21
N GLN A 693 -6.68 38.66 -4.01
CA GLN A 693 -7.15 37.29 -4.13
C GLN A 693 -6.72 36.80 -5.51
N LYS A 694 -5.94 35.70 -5.57
CA LYS A 694 -5.70 34.99 -6.83
C LYS A 694 -7.06 34.62 -7.47
N ALA A 695 -7.08 34.38 -8.77
CA ALA A 695 -8.28 34.12 -9.54
C ALA A 695 -9.21 33.07 -8.89
N THR A 696 -10.51 33.21 -9.15
CA THR A 696 -11.51 32.19 -8.79
C THR A 696 -11.45 31.03 -9.78
N ILE A 697 -11.45 29.80 -9.25
CA ILE A 697 -11.42 28.53 -10.00
C ILE A 697 -12.62 27.69 -9.56
N VAL A 698 -13.37 27.16 -10.52
CA VAL A 698 -14.43 26.17 -10.26
C VAL A 698 -13.90 24.80 -10.59
N VAL A 699 -14.03 23.84 -9.66
CA VAL A 699 -13.57 22.46 -9.86
C VAL A 699 -14.72 21.49 -9.63
N ALA A 700 -14.83 20.48 -10.50
CA ALA A 700 -15.86 19.47 -10.42
C ALA A 700 -15.39 18.12 -10.95
N THR A 701 -15.90 17.02 -10.41
CA THR A 701 -15.95 15.74 -11.10
C THR A 701 -17.21 15.71 -11.96
N VAL A 702 -17.05 15.40 -13.23
CA VAL A 702 -18.12 15.50 -14.22
C VAL A 702 -19.27 14.53 -13.98
N GLU A 703 -20.42 14.81 -14.58
CA GLU A 703 -21.67 14.03 -14.49
C GLU A 703 -21.44 12.55 -14.78
N GLY A 704 -21.96 11.67 -13.91
CA GLY A 704 -21.83 10.22 -13.99
C GLY A 704 -20.52 9.69 -13.43
N ASP A 705 -19.59 10.55 -12.98
CA ASP A 705 -18.35 10.12 -12.33
C ASP A 705 -18.38 10.48 -10.84
N ILE A 706 -18.22 9.46 -10.01
CA ILE A 706 -18.27 9.55 -8.55
C ILE A 706 -16.87 9.51 -7.91
N HIS A 707 -15.83 9.34 -8.72
CA HIS A 707 -14.45 9.25 -8.28
C HIS A 707 -13.86 10.66 -8.12
N ASP A 708 -13.79 11.15 -6.89
CA ASP A 708 -13.39 12.52 -6.58
C ASP A 708 -12.02 12.67 -5.89
N ILE A 709 -11.31 11.55 -5.65
CA ILE A 709 -10.00 11.56 -4.96
C ILE A 709 -9.00 12.50 -5.63
N GLY A 710 -8.81 12.34 -6.94
CA GLY A 710 -7.91 13.19 -7.72
C GLY A 710 -8.35 14.65 -7.73
N LYS A 711 -9.66 14.89 -7.88
CA LYS A 711 -10.26 16.21 -7.83
C LYS A 711 -10.05 16.89 -6.48
N ASN A 712 -10.27 16.16 -5.37
CA ASN A 712 -10.11 16.71 -4.01
C ASN A 712 -8.64 17.11 -3.74
N LEU A 713 -7.69 16.36 -4.29
CA LEU A 713 -6.27 16.69 -4.21
C LEU A 713 -5.96 17.97 -5.00
N VAL A 714 -6.49 18.11 -6.21
CA VAL A 714 -6.35 19.33 -7.02
C VAL A 714 -6.94 20.55 -6.30
N VAL A 715 -8.14 20.41 -5.73
CA VAL A 715 -8.78 21.46 -4.92
C VAL A 715 -7.92 21.86 -3.72
N LEU A 716 -7.37 20.88 -2.99
CA LEU A 716 -6.51 21.14 -1.84
C LEU A 716 -5.23 21.87 -2.25
N MET A 717 -4.59 21.44 -3.32
CA MET A 717 -3.37 22.06 -3.84
C MET A 717 -3.65 23.51 -4.31
N LEU A 718 -4.65 23.73 -5.14
CA LEU A 718 -5.00 25.07 -5.62
C LEU A 718 -5.36 26.04 -4.47
N LYS A 719 -6.12 25.59 -3.45
CA LYS A 719 -6.39 26.39 -2.25
C LYS A 719 -5.10 26.75 -1.50
N ASN A 720 -4.17 25.78 -1.36
CA ASN A 720 -2.89 26.00 -0.70
C ASN A 720 -1.98 26.99 -1.46
N TYR A 721 -2.15 27.09 -2.79
CA TYR A 721 -1.46 28.07 -3.62
C TYR A 721 -2.15 29.46 -3.66
N GLY A 722 -3.21 29.66 -2.86
CA GLY A 722 -3.88 30.94 -2.66
C GLY A 722 -4.99 31.26 -3.67
N TYR A 723 -5.47 30.26 -4.44
CA TYR A 723 -6.61 30.41 -5.32
C TYR A 723 -7.94 30.35 -4.55
N ASN A 724 -8.93 31.12 -5.01
CA ASN A 724 -10.31 30.98 -4.53
C ASN A 724 -10.96 29.81 -5.27
N VAL A 725 -11.00 28.63 -4.65
CA VAL A 725 -11.50 27.40 -5.28
C VAL A 725 -12.90 27.07 -4.79
N ILE A 726 -13.84 27.03 -5.76
CA ILE A 726 -15.22 26.59 -5.57
C ILE A 726 -15.30 25.13 -6.02
N ASP A 727 -15.38 24.23 -5.05
CA ASP A 727 -15.53 22.80 -5.28
C ASP A 727 -17.02 22.44 -5.36
N LEU A 728 -17.45 21.95 -6.51
CA LEU A 728 -18.83 21.54 -6.76
C LEU A 728 -19.11 20.09 -6.39
N GLY A 729 -18.05 19.34 -5.99
CA GLY A 729 -18.17 17.94 -5.64
C GLY A 729 -18.06 17.00 -6.84
N LYS A 730 -18.76 15.87 -6.75
CA LYS A 730 -18.77 14.80 -7.74
C LYS A 730 -20.12 14.68 -8.43
N ASP A 731 -20.17 14.01 -9.59
CA ASP A 731 -21.40 13.79 -10.37
C ASP A 731 -22.10 15.14 -10.71
N VAL A 732 -21.34 16.10 -11.21
CA VAL A 732 -21.83 17.48 -11.41
C VAL A 732 -22.25 17.71 -12.86
N PRO A 733 -23.54 18.04 -13.11
CA PRO A 733 -24.01 18.35 -14.46
C PRO A 733 -23.28 19.53 -15.10
N ALA A 734 -23.01 19.46 -16.41
CA ALA A 734 -22.34 20.51 -17.19
C ALA A 734 -22.99 21.90 -17.02
N SER A 735 -24.34 21.95 -16.94
CA SER A 735 -25.08 23.20 -16.72
C SER A 735 -24.71 23.89 -15.41
N LEU A 736 -24.59 23.12 -14.30
CA LEU A 736 -24.23 23.67 -12.98
C LEU A 736 -22.79 24.17 -12.96
N ILE A 737 -21.85 23.45 -13.61
CA ILE A 737 -20.44 23.84 -13.69
C ILE A 737 -20.32 25.19 -14.40
N VAL A 738 -20.88 25.30 -15.59
CA VAL A 738 -20.77 26.51 -16.44
C VAL A 738 -21.54 27.68 -15.81
N GLU A 739 -22.73 27.46 -15.24
CA GLU A 739 -23.50 28.52 -14.56
C GLU A 739 -22.77 29.04 -13.32
N THR A 740 -22.14 28.17 -12.55
CA THR A 740 -21.34 28.60 -11.40
C THR A 740 -20.12 29.39 -11.86
N ALA A 741 -19.42 28.93 -12.90
CA ALA A 741 -18.27 29.65 -13.42
C ALA A 741 -18.62 31.06 -13.91
N LEU A 742 -19.74 31.22 -14.60
CA LEU A 742 -20.25 32.52 -15.07
C LEU A 742 -20.66 33.43 -13.90
N LYS A 743 -21.40 32.89 -12.92
CA LYS A 743 -21.90 33.61 -11.74
C LYS A 743 -20.75 34.13 -10.87
N GLU A 744 -19.75 33.30 -10.64
CA GLU A 744 -18.63 33.59 -9.72
C GLU A 744 -17.43 34.22 -10.49
N HIS A 745 -17.60 34.54 -11.80
CA HIS A 745 -16.55 35.08 -12.66
C HIS A 745 -15.25 34.29 -12.63
N ALA A 746 -15.35 32.95 -12.59
CA ALA A 746 -14.20 32.07 -12.54
C ALA A 746 -13.29 32.26 -13.75
N LYS A 747 -11.99 32.26 -13.54
CA LYS A 747 -10.99 32.33 -14.59
C LYS A 747 -10.64 30.96 -15.18
N VAL A 748 -10.79 29.92 -14.35
CA VAL A 748 -10.49 28.54 -14.75
C VAL A 748 -11.61 27.61 -14.27
N ILE A 749 -11.95 26.62 -15.09
CA ILE A 749 -12.78 25.47 -14.77
C ILE A 749 -11.88 24.25 -14.78
N GLY A 750 -11.75 23.54 -13.66
CA GLY A 750 -11.03 22.28 -13.56
C GLY A 750 -12.01 21.11 -13.58
N LEU A 751 -11.83 20.18 -14.50
CA LEU A 751 -12.68 19.00 -14.66
C LEU A 751 -11.90 17.72 -14.37
N SER A 752 -12.51 16.80 -13.63
CA SER A 752 -11.94 15.49 -13.31
C SER A 752 -12.85 14.36 -13.79
N ALA A 753 -12.26 13.31 -14.36
CA ALA A 753 -12.93 12.03 -14.62
C ALA A 753 -11.94 10.86 -14.49
N LEU A 754 -12.35 9.80 -13.82
CA LEU A 754 -11.53 8.60 -13.66
C LEU A 754 -11.84 7.52 -14.69
N MET A 755 -13.10 7.46 -15.16
CA MET A 755 -13.56 6.41 -16.06
C MET A 755 -13.60 6.88 -17.50
N THR A 756 -13.25 5.98 -18.43
CA THR A 756 -13.37 6.23 -19.88
C THR A 756 -14.83 6.46 -20.32
N THR A 757 -15.77 5.93 -19.56
CA THR A 757 -17.21 6.07 -19.80
C THR A 757 -17.74 7.48 -19.46
N THR A 758 -17.09 8.18 -18.54
CA THR A 758 -17.52 9.52 -18.06
C THR A 758 -16.69 10.66 -18.64
N MET A 759 -15.49 10.39 -19.20
CA MET A 759 -14.61 11.42 -19.76
C MET A 759 -15.30 12.28 -20.83
N MET A 760 -16.26 11.72 -21.56
CA MET A 760 -17.03 12.44 -22.57
C MET A 760 -17.85 13.61 -22.01
N ARG A 761 -18.23 13.55 -20.73
CA ARG A 761 -18.95 14.65 -20.07
C ARG A 761 -18.11 15.93 -19.95
N MET A 762 -16.77 15.82 -20.01
CA MET A 762 -15.89 17.00 -20.10
C MET A 762 -16.14 17.78 -21.39
N LYS A 763 -16.38 17.09 -22.50
CA LYS A 763 -16.73 17.71 -23.78
C LYS A 763 -18.04 18.48 -23.70
N ASP A 764 -19.06 17.92 -23.03
CA ASP A 764 -20.35 18.60 -22.82
C ASP A 764 -20.15 19.93 -22.08
N VAL A 765 -19.23 19.99 -21.09
CA VAL A 765 -18.89 21.21 -20.36
C VAL A 765 -18.20 22.23 -21.31
N VAL A 766 -17.21 21.77 -22.12
CA VAL A 766 -16.47 22.63 -23.05
C VAL A 766 -17.43 23.23 -24.10
N GLU A 767 -18.33 22.42 -24.68
CA GLU A 767 -19.31 22.87 -25.67
C GLU A 767 -20.31 23.86 -25.06
N LEU A 768 -20.85 23.58 -23.89
CA LEU A 768 -21.78 24.43 -23.19
C LEU A 768 -21.13 25.76 -22.74
N ALA A 769 -19.86 25.74 -22.31
CA ALA A 769 -19.12 26.94 -21.95
C ALA A 769 -18.97 27.87 -23.20
N LYS A 770 -18.64 27.29 -24.35
CA LYS A 770 -18.55 28.03 -25.64
C LYS A 770 -19.92 28.59 -26.05
N GLU A 771 -21.00 27.81 -25.94
CA GLU A 771 -22.37 28.23 -26.27
C GLU A 771 -22.84 29.41 -25.41
N LYS A 772 -22.57 29.33 -24.08
CA LYS A 772 -22.94 30.39 -23.13
C LYS A 772 -21.99 31.57 -23.07
N GLY A 773 -20.91 31.56 -23.88
CA GLY A 773 -19.91 32.64 -23.89
C GLY A 773 -19.13 32.76 -22.57
N CYS A 774 -18.78 31.65 -21.97
CA CYS A 774 -17.96 31.59 -20.79
C CYS A 774 -16.48 31.72 -21.20
N ASP A 775 -15.79 32.77 -20.73
CA ASP A 775 -14.39 33.05 -21.05
C ASP A 775 -13.40 32.32 -20.12
N SER A 776 -13.88 31.42 -19.26
CA SER A 776 -13.02 30.64 -18.37
C SER A 776 -12.15 29.66 -19.17
N LYS A 777 -10.88 29.53 -18.80
CA LYS A 777 -9.98 28.48 -19.29
C LYS A 777 -10.42 27.14 -18.73
N ILE A 778 -10.43 26.08 -19.55
CA ILE A 778 -10.86 24.76 -19.15
C ILE A 778 -9.65 23.82 -19.07
N VAL A 779 -9.37 23.33 -17.87
CA VAL A 779 -8.30 22.36 -17.56
C VAL A 779 -8.93 21.02 -17.22
N ILE A 780 -8.42 19.94 -17.80
CA ILE A 780 -8.93 18.60 -17.58
C ILE A 780 -7.86 17.68 -17.00
N GLY A 781 -8.27 16.69 -16.20
CA GLY A 781 -7.36 15.70 -15.61
C GLY A 781 -8.11 14.46 -15.13
N GLY A 782 -7.35 13.43 -14.80
CA GLY A 782 -7.87 12.14 -14.33
C GLY A 782 -7.18 10.96 -14.99
N ALA A 783 -7.27 9.75 -14.39
CA ALA A 783 -6.50 8.58 -14.80
C ALA A 783 -6.80 8.08 -16.24
N ALA A 784 -8.00 8.36 -16.75
CA ALA A 784 -8.38 8.00 -18.13
C ALA A 784 -8.11 9.12 -19.14
N ILE A 785 -7.56 10.27 -18.72
CA ILE A 785 -7.40 11.47 -19.51
C ILE A 785 -5.96 11.60 -20.00
N ASN A 786 -5.79 12.16 -21.21
CA ASN A 786 -4.48 12.47 -21.78
C ASN A 786 -4.52 13.78 -22.60
N GLU A 787 -3.34 14.27 -23.00
CA GLU A 787 -3.19 15.52 -23.74
C GLU A 787 -3.93 15.50 -25.10
N SER A 788 -3.90 14.37 -25.81
CA SER A 788 -4.61 14.19 -27.09
C SER A 788 -6.13 14.36 -26.93
N PHE A 789 -6.69 13.92 -25.81
CA PHE A 789 -8.10 14.12 -25.51
C PHE A 789 -8.43 15.58 -25.19
N ALA A 790 -7.56 16.28 -24.46
CA ALA A 790 -7.73 17.72 -24.21
C ALA A 790 -7.80 18.50 -25.50
N ASP A 791 -6.87 18.24 -26.43
CA ASP A 791 -6.84 18.85 -27.75
C ASP A 791 -8.11 18.55 -28.55
N GLU A 792 -8.57 17.31 -28.55
CA GLU A 792 -9.75 16.87 -29.29
C GLU A 792 -11.03 17.54 -28.85
N ILE A 793 -11.27 17.66 -27.53
CA ILE A 793 -12.48 18.34 -27.02
C ILE A 793 -12.35 19.87 -27.02
N GLY A 794 -11.13 20.40 -27.27
CA GLY A 794 -10.82 21.80 -27.24
C GLY A 794 -10.80 22.42 -25.87
N ALA A 795 -10.28 21.70 -24.89
CA ALA A 795 -9.90 22.22 -23.58
C ALA A 795 -8.60 23.04 -23.69
N ASP A 796 -8.36 23.94 -22.73
CA ASP A 796 -7.19 24.83 -22.76
C ASP A 796 -5.93 24.12 -22.20
N GLY A 797 -6.07 22.97 -21.56
CA GLY A 797 -4.93 22.16 -21.13
C GLY A 797 -5.29 20.88 -20.37
N TYR A 798 -4.31 20.00 -20.32
CA TYR A 798 -4.35 18.74 -19.57
C TYR A 798 -3.33 18.76 -18.43
N SER A 799 -3.70 18.24 -17.27
CA SER A 799 -2.81 18.01 -16.16
C SER A 799 -2.79 16.51 -15.79
N LYS A 800 -1.59 15.95 -15.74
CA LYS A 800 -1.41 14.53 -15.40
C LYS A 800 -1.61 14.24 -13.90
N ASP A 801 -1.39 15.25 -13.04
CA ASP A 801 -1.50 15.17 -11.59
C ASP A 801 -1.82 16.53 -10.96
N ALA A 802 -2.02 16.57 -9.65
CA ALA A 802 -2.42 17.76 -8.93
C ALA A 802 -1.32 18.85 -8.88
N ALA A 803 -0.05 18.48 -8.87
CA ALA A 803 1.06 19.42 -8.88
C ALA A 803 1.22 20.07 -10.27
N ASP A 804 1.05 19.27 -11.32
CA ASP A 804 1.06 19.73 -12.70
C ASP A 804 -0.13 20.66 -12.99
N CYS A 805 -1.30 20.38 -12.39
CA CYS A 805 -2.48 21.25 -12.51
C CYS A 805 -2.21 22.66 -12.00
N VAL A 806 -1.54 22.82 -10.87
CA VAL A 806 -1.19 24.16 -10.34
C VAL A 806 -0.30 24.91 -11.32
N LYS A 807 0.75 24.27 -11.84
CA LYS A 807 1.67 24.88 -12.81
C LYS A 807 0.96 25.29 -14.12
N LEU A 808 0.03 24.45 -14.57
CA LEU A 808 -0.78 24.72 -15.75
C LEU A 808 -1.70 25.92 -15.53
N VAL A 809 -2.36 25.99 -14.37
CA VAL A 809 -3.24 27.11 -14.00
C VAL A 809 -2.47 28.42 -13.89
N ASP A 810 -1.29 28.42 -13.21
CA ASP A 810 -0.43 29.60 -13.14
C ASP A 810 -0.06 30.11 -14.55
N ARG A 811 0.35 29.20 -15.45
CA ARG A 811 0.69 29.54 -16.85
C ARG A 811 -0.49 30.14 -17.63
N LEU A 812 -1.68 29.52 -17.55
CA LEU A 812 -2.89 29.96 -18.26
C LEU A 812 -3.44 31.31 -17.77
N LEU A 813 -3.10 31.69 -16.55
CA LEU A 813 -3.50 32.99 -15.97
C LEU A 813 -2.47 34.10 -16.23
N GLU A 814 -1.24 33.78 -16.62
CA GLU A 814 -0.19 34.72 -17.05
C GLU A 814 -0.31 35.07 -18.54
N GLU A 815 -0.91 34.20 -19.39
CA GLU A 815 -1.25 34.46 -20.79
C GLU A 815 -2.51 35.33 -20.93
#